data_b523eae5a33a52c02c294b7ecbcc502a
#
_entry.id   b523eae5a33a52c02c294b7ecbcc502a
#
_cell.length_a   1.000
_cell.length_b   1.000
_cell.length_c   1.000
_cell.angle_alpha   90.00
_cell.angle_beta   90.00
_cell.angle_gamma   90.00
#
_symmetry.space_group_name_H-M   'P 1'
#
loop_
_entity.id
_entity.type
_entity.pdbx_description
1 polymer ?
#
loop_
_entity_poly.entity_id
_entity_poly.type
_entity_poly.pdbx_seq_one_letter_code
_entity_poly.pdbx_strand_id
1 'polypeptide(L)'
;DITLRLYTEVSNQTWMNGYPLRIDSNNMFDHDNYVVSEVIGALETMHTWFNLSIPEGASVQELDWFVWINDGTTNLSKVHLELPVSVIAAYSATLDQKTLDNPAAVLYPGSTVDVPMVLKNTGNQIATWNLGATFGDNRWGAENLEWRYPSGSVVTSLAMNLTDEFDLMATVTVPDEIAPGTYAITLLASGRPPANFLADWTIYIEVPVFHDLVLEPEVSEIMAPADGIMRWVEVRMINNGNSEEAFDLSLLSDWKLDLSLNAEQSLGIDPFGGDTTVMLLLPMPYGTYNETYEIWVVATSQDGSGYQSSIRILLTVPVTNLVEVEDLDMTEEVFRGGDDARTVNWEIWNNGNVNDAFTIDFDTSHPDVWVQATGLTNGRTPYIPAGSSLNLTVRYSFDYSASGERDITLIASSVEAASEGLTVSGSGKAEFIVGTQGFFQILAPAPLVISESGDDYALVYTVVNLYPDDQLLRADIDRNSDIFFNIFDARVDSGDRDFVLLATESRTITVWLTVSDDNLENLAENEMTFGLVLEVDGDRDKVSMNGSVVLQKLNPIDTGVDVEETAWWAGNILFLLIGLGVVAMVLVASLRIYKTAIAPMEEISTLDTYEMTVDGSGWDDKEGIPDAPELPADDEVANSMYGGAKEIFEQTP
;
A
#
# COMPACT_ATOMS: atom_id res chain seq x y z
N ASP A 1 97.30 4.34 -35.10
CA ASP A 1 95.92 4.26 -35.48
C ASP A 1 95.61 2.80 -35.79
N ILE A 2 94.59 2.26 -35.13
CA ILE A 2 94.16 0.88 -35.24
C ILE A 2 92.62 0.85 -35.42
N THR A 3 92.16 -0.17 -36.06
CA THR A 3 90.73 -0.55 -36.05
C THR A 3 90.63 -1.73 -35.10
N LEU A 4 89.51 -1.82 -34.39
CA LEU A 4 89.27 -2.92 -33.47
C LEU A 4 88.07 -3.74 -34.02
N ARG A 5 88.21 -5.06 -33.91
CA ARG A 5 87.14 -6.00 -34.19
C ARG A 5 86.59 -6.53 -32.88
N LEU A 6 85.36 -6.29 -32.68
CA LEU A 6 84.64 -6.66 -31.45
C LEU A 6 83.63 -7.74 -31.74
N TYR A 7 83.58 -8.77 -30.94
CA TYR A 7 82.57 -9.80 -30.99
C TYR A 7 82.31 -10.34 -29.57
N THR A 8 81.24 -11.01 -29.43
CA THR A 8 80.89 -11.62 -28.14
C THR A 8 80.61 -13.11 -28.33
N GLU A 9 80.87 -13.87 -27.28
CA GLU A 9 80.66 -15.32 -27.26
C GLU A 9 80.10 -15.68 -25.89
N VAL A 10 79.13 -16.58 -25.86
CA VAL A 10 78.53 -17.08 -24.63
C VAL A 10 78.85 -18.56 -24.49
N SER A 11 79.14 -19.03 -23.30
CA SER A 11 79.48 -20.42 -23.04
C SER A 11 78.39 -21.43 -23.44
N ASN A 12 77.15 -20.98 -23.44
CA ASN A 12 76.05 -21.77 -24.01
C ASN A 12 75.76 -21.40 -25.47
N GLN A 13 76.27 -22.25 -26.42
CA GLN A 13 76.12 -21.99 -27.85
C GLN A 13 74.65 -21.93 -28.35
N THR A 14 73.72 -22.51 -27.62
CA THR A 14 72.29 -22.44 -28.01
C THR A 14 71.74 -21.03 -27.97
N TRP A 15 72.33 -20.18 -27.17
CA TRP A 15 71.92 -18.78 -27.11
C TRP A 15 72.48 -17.93 -28.25
N MET A 16 73.57 -18.35 -28.84
CA MET A 16 74.15 -17.64 -30.00
C MET A 16 73.35 -17.84 -31.30
N ASN A 17 72.59 -18.94 -31.43
CA ASN A 17 71.88 -19.27 -32.67
C ASN A 17 70.47 -18.63 -32.77
N GLY A 18 69.96 -18.04 -31.68
CA GLY A 18 68.60 -17.52 -31.65
C GLY A 18 68.48 -16.02 -31.36
N TYR A 19 69.53 -15.36 -30.91
CA TYR A 19 69.48 -13.99 -30.42
C TYR A 19 70.60 -13.13 -30.97
N PRO A 20 70.28 -12.02 -31.65
CA PRO A 20 71.29 -11.12 -32.14
C PRO A 20 71.99 -10.44 -30.96
N LEU A 21 73.24 -10.74 -30.77
CA LEU A 21 74.12 -9.96 -29.95
C LEU A 21 74.27 -8.59 -30.61
N ARG A 22 73.77 -7.56 -29.94
CA ARG A 22 73.91 -6.19 -30.44
C ARG A 22 75.12 -5.55 -29.77
N ILE A 23 75.99 -5.06 -30.62
CA ILE A 23 77.06 -4.15 -30.23
C ILE A 23 76.62 -2.79 -30.75
N ASP A 24 76.29 -1.89 -29.85
CA ASP A 24 75.84 -0.56 -30.22
C ASP A 24 76.90 0.49 -29.85
N SER A 25 77.38 1.11 -30.88
CA SER A 25 78.34 2.24 -30.75
C SER A 25 78.19 3.15 -31.92
N ASN A 26 78.19 4.45 -31.68
CA ASN A 26 78.00 5.47 -32.69
C ASN A 26 79.09 5.51 -33.79
N ASN A 27 80.16 4.78 -33.58
CA ASN A 27 81.32 4.80 -34.48
C ASN A 27 81.80 3.41 -34.82
N MET A 28 80.89 2.46 -35.09
CA MET A 28 81.22 1.06 -35.45
C MET A 28 80.45 0.62 -36.72
N PHE A 29 81.07 -0.21 -37.47
CA PHE A 29 80.50 -0.84 -38.67
C PHE A 29 80.00 -2.22 -38.33
N ASP A 30 78.75 -2.51 -38.58
CA ASP A 30 78.12 -3.81 -38.28
C ASP A 30 78.43 -4.87 -39.35
N HIS A 31 78.77 -6.07 -38.88
CA HIS A 31 78.98 -7.28 -39.69
C HIS A 31 78.19 -8.42 -39.05
N ASP A 32 77.86 -9.49 -39.80
CA ASP A 32 77.04 -10.60 -39.34
C ASP A 32 77.40 -11.20 -37.98
N ASN A 33 78.72 -11.21 -37.65
CA ASN A 33 79.20 -11.82 -36.40
C ASN A 33 80.16 -10.93 -35.58
N TYR A 34 80.43 -9.76 -36.01
CA TYR A 34 81.35 -8.82 -35.33
C TYR A 34 81.11 -7.39 -35.79
N VAL A 35 81.59 -6.47 -35.02
CA VAL A 35 81.57 -5.03 -35.34
C VAL A 35 83.02 -4.55 -35.46
N VAL A 36 83.26 -3.67 -36.44
CA VAL A 36 84.58 -3.06 -36.60
C VAL A 36 84.49 -1.60 -36.18
N SER A 37 85.39 -1.15 -35.32
CA SER A 37 85.45 0.25 -34.93
C SER A 37 85.93 1.11 -36.08
N GLU A 38 85.65 2.41 -36.00
CA GLU A 38 86.42 3.40 -36.74
C GLU A 38 87.92 3.40 -36.34
N VAL A 39 88.69 4.01 -37.13
CA VAL A 39 90.13 4.15 -36.78
C VAL A 39 90.26 4.92 -35.51
N ILE A 40 90.88 4.31 -34.51
CA ILE A 40 91.20 4.91 -33.20
C ILE A 40 92.62 5.40 -33.26
N GLY A 41 92.82 6.69 -33.04
CA GLY A 41 94.14 7.31 -32.99
C GLY A 41 94.94 6.95 -31.72
N ALA A 42 96.22 7.22 -31.79
CA ALA A 42 97.06 7.01 -30.60
C ALA A 42 96.63 7.88 -29.41
N LEU A 43 96.42 7.21 -28.25
CA LEU A 43 95.92 7.83 -27.04
C LEU A 43 94.45 8.22 -27.05
N GLU A 44 93.68 7.80 -28.07
CA GLU A 44 92.27 7.97 -28.05
C GLU A 44 91.58 6.88 -27.28
N THR A 45 90.35 7.16 -26.75
CA THR A 45 89.53 6.26 -25.98
C THR A 45 88.20 6.09 -26.72
N MET A 46 87.78 4.85 -26.94
CA MET A 46 86.49 4.53 -27.50
C MET A 46 85.61 3.87 -26.41
N HIS A 47 84.39 4.28 -26.37
CA HIS A 47 83.35 3.61 -25.56
C HIS A 47 82.41 2.83 -26.43
N THR A 48 82.11 1.61 -26.03
CA THR A 48 81.16 0.76 -26.72
C THR A 48 80.27 0.03 -25.72
N TRP A 49 79.14 -0.41 -26.24
CA TRP A 49 78.10 -1.07 -25.45
C TRP A 49 77.89 -2.48 -26.03
N PHE A 50 77.75 -3.44 -25.13
CA PHE A 50 77.43 -4.82 -25.49
C PHE A 50 76.14 -5.17 -24.84
N ASN A 51 75.15 -5.68 -25.64
CA ASN A 51 73.88 -6.14 -25.13
C ASN A 51 73.79 -7.65 -25.24
N LEU A 52 73.44 -8.30 -24.18
CA LEU A 52 73.06 -9.69 -24.13
C LEU A 52 71.55 -9.78 -23.94
N SER A 53 70.85 -10.37 -24.91
CA SER A 53 69.43 -10.62 -24.78
C SER A 53 69.21 -12.05 -24.26
N ILE A 54 68.65 -12.16 -23.08
CA ILE A 54 68.28 -13.45 -22.48
C ILE A 54 66.93 -13.84 -23.01
N PRO A 55 66.77 -15.04 -23.62
CA PRO A 55 65.51 -15.49 -24.16
C PRO A 55 64.47 -15.69 -23.05
N GLU A 56 63.23 -15.46 -23.41
CA GLU A 56 62.09 -15.86 -22.58
C GLU A 56 62.15 -17.38 -22.30
N GLY A 57 62.00 -17.78 -21.04
CA GLY A 57 62.07 -19.20 -20.63
C GLY A 57 63.51 -19.77 -20.58
N ALA A 58 64.55 -18.93 -20.65
CA ALA A 58 65.93 -19.37 -20.46
C ALA A 58 66.10 -20.12 -19.14
N SER A 59 66.67 -21.34 -19.18
CA SER A 59 66.88 -22.14 -17.97
C SER A 59 67.82 -21.46 -16.98
N VAL A 60 67.61 -21.70 -15.68
CA VAL A 60 68.49 -21.25 -14.62
C VAL A 60 69.87 -21.86 -14.80
N GLN A 61 70.82 -21.05 -15.00
CA GLN A 61 72.21 -21.45 -15.21
C GLN A 61 73.19 -20.29 -14.98
N GLU A 62 74.41 -20.63 -14.74
CA GLU A 62 75.51 -19.70 -14.79
C GLU A 62 76.21 -19.83 -16.11
N LEU A 63 76.51 -18.76 -16.73
CA LEU A 63 77.15 -18.67 -18.04
C LEU A 63 78.31 -17.68 -17.95
N ASP A 64 79.34 -18.00 -18.71
CA ASP A 64 80.41 -17.05 -18.94
C ASP A 64 80.16 -16.33 -20.26
N TRP A 65 80.05 -15.00 -20.19
CA TRP A 65 79.93 -14.13 -21.34
C TRP A 65 81.28 -13.53 -21.63
N PHE A 66 81.85 -13.89 -22.78
CA PHE A 66 83.12 -13.40 -23.23
C PHE A 66 82.90 -12.25 -24.21
N VAL A 67 83.61 -11.14 -23.97
CA VAL A 67 83.71 -10.03 -24.91
C VAL A 67 85.13 -10.00 -25.43
N TRP A 68 85.25 -10.20 -26.72
CA TRP A 68 86.53 -10.24 -27.39
C TRP A 68 86.82 -8.94 -28.13
N ILE A 69 88.06 -8.46 -28.01
CA ILE A 69 88.55 -7.30 -28.72
C ILE A 69 89.84 -7.70 -29.44
N ASN A 70 89.71 -7.76 -30.76
CA ASN A 70 90.84 -8.14 -31.64
C ASN A 70 91.31 -6.95 -32.48
N ASP A 71 92.52 -7.00 -32.98
CA ASP A 71 92.96 -6.12 -34.03
C ASP A 71 92.13 -6.29 -35.28
N GLY A 72 91.52 -5.24 -35.83
CA GLY A 72 90.66 -5.26 -36.98
C GLY A 72 91.34 -5.64 -38.29
N THR A 73 92.68 -5.49 -38.36
CA THR A 73 93.49 -5.82 -39.53
C THR A 73 94.06 -7.21 -39.48
N THR A 74 94.63 -7.59 -38.32
CA THR A 74 95.34 -8.85 -38.20
C THR A 74 94.53 -9.98 -37.59
N ASN A 75 93.43 -9.70 -37.06
CA ASN A 75 92.57 -10.62 -36.31
C ASN A 75 93.28 -11.30 -35.12
N LEU A 76 94.39 -10.74 -34.66
CA LEU A 76 95.05 -11.24 -33.50
C LEU A 76 94.36 -10.73 -32.25
N SER A 77 93.85 -11.69 -31.50
CA SER A 77 93.20 -11.36 -30.22
C SER A 77 94.14 -10.69 -29.26
N LYS A 78 93.54 -9.73 -28.58
CA LYS A 78 94.29 -9.32 -27.67
C LYS A 78 93.78 -9.03 -26.35
N VAL A 79 92.52 -8.80 -26.22
CA VAL A 79 91.86 -8.66 -24.93
C VAL A 79 90.54 -9.38 -24.97
N HIS A 80 90.27 -10.11 -23.92
CA HIS A 80 88.91 -10.58 -23.68
C HIS A 80 88.53 -10.23 -22.25
N LEU A 81 87.26 -9.99 -22.09
CA LEU A 81 86.59 -9.84 -20.81
C LEU A 81 85.68 -11.01 -20.58
N GLU A 82 85.82 -11.63 -19.44
CA GLU A 82 84.91 -12.69 -19.00
C GLU A 82 83.93 -12.08 -17.99
N LEU A 83 82.66 -12.16 -18.27
CA LEU A 83 81.61 -11.61 -17.46
C LEU A 83 80.67 -12.77 -17.05
N PRO A 84 80.68 -13.13 -15.77
CA PRO A 84 79.72 -14.15 -15.31
C PRO A 84 78.30 -13.59 -15.38
N VAL A 85 77.43 -14.37 -15.99
CA VAL A 85 75.99 -14.05 -16.12
C VAL A 85 75.22 -15.17 -15.45
N SER A 86 74.46 -14.82 -14.43
CA SER A 86 73.56 -15.75 -13.75
C SER A 86 72.14 -15.52 -14.20
N VAL A 87 71.53 -16.53 -14.81
CA VAL A 87 70.11 -16.54 -15.03
C VAL A 87 69.45 -17.10 -13.79
N ILE A 88 68.85 -16.24 -13.05
CA ILE A 88 68.15 -16.58 -11.80
C ILE A 88 66.77 -17.14 -12.04
N ALA A 89 66.21 -17.88 -11.09
CA ALA A 89 64.85 -18.39 -11.15
C ALA A 89 63.85 -17.21 -11.20
N ALA A 90 63.10 -17.16 -12.26
CA ALA A 90 61.98 -16.20 -12.45
C ALA A 90 60.69 -16.99 -12.62
N TYR A 91 59.72 -16.63 -11.80
CA TYR A 91 58.38 -17.19 -11.88
C TYR A 91 57.43 -16.09 -12.39
N SER A 92 56.80 -16.32 -13.52
CA SER A 92 55.83 -15.41 -14.11
C SER A 92 54.83 -16.18 -14.99
N ALA A 93 53.66 -15.66 -15.13
CA ALA A 93 52.68 -16.16 -16.05
C ALA A 93 51.85 -15.03 -16.62
N THR A 94 51.24 -15.24 -17.77
CA THR A 94 50.15 -14.40 -18.29
C THR A 94 48.86 -15.17 -18.29
N LEU A 95 47.79 -14.50 -17.95
CA LEU A 95 46.43 -15.01 -18.06
C LEU A 95 45.68 -14.06 -19.00
N ASP A 96 45.36 -14.52 -20.19
CA ASP A 96 44.78 -13.69 -21.24
C ASP A 96 43.48 -14.29 -21.75
N GLN A 97 42.54 -13.44 -22.13
CA GLN A 97 41.34 -13.90 -22.82
C GLN A 97 41.66 -14.23 -24.28
N LYS A 98 41.15 -15.36 -24.76
CA LYS A 98 41.46 -15.86 -26.11
C LYS A 98 40.81 -15.06 -27.24
N THR A 99 39.72 -14.36 -26.94
CA THR A 99 39.01 -13.47 -27.88
C THR A 99 39.23 -12.02 -27.48
N LEU A 100 39.68 -11.20 -28.43
CA LEU A 100 40.01 -9.76 -28.20
C LEU A 100 38.79 -8.87 -27.94
N ASP A 101 37.59 -9.33 -28.27
CA ASP A 101 36.36 -8.58 -27.97
C ASP A 101 35.87 -8.96 -26.58
N ASN A 102 36.04 -8.02 -25.63
CA ASN A 102 35.51 -8.16 -24.29
C ASN A 102 34.38 -7.14 -24.08
N PRO A 103 33.23 -7.23 -24.79
CA PRO A 103 32.04 -6.54 -24.39
C PRO A 103 31.59 -7.17 -23.05
N ALA A 104 31.05 -6.33 -22.15
CA ALA A 104 30.41 -6.87 -20.97
C ALA A 104 29.34 -7.89 -21.41
N ALA A 105 29.43 -9.10 -20.89
CA ALA A 105 28.40 -10.09 -21.16
C ALA A 105 27.13 -9.68 -20.44
N VAL A 106 26.02 -9.54 -21.17
CA VAL A 106 24.71 -9.25 -20.58
C VAL A 106 24.08 -10.56 -20.14
N LEU A 107 23.92 -10.75 -18.86
CA LEU A 107 23.47 -12.01 -18.27
C LEU A 107 22.42 -11.77 -17.17
N TYR A 108 21.38 -12.58 -17.18
CA TYR A 108 20.37 -12.58 -16.13
C TYR A 108 20.83 -13.38 -14.90
N PRO A 109 20.23 -13.14 -13.71
CA PRO A 109 20.45 -13.96 -12.52
C PRO A 109 20.34 -15.47 -12.84
N GLY A 110 21.20 -16.28 -12.26
CA GLY A 110 21.25 -17.73 -12.49
C GLY A 110 21.89 -18.18 -13.82
N SER A 111 22.14 -17.26 -14.76
CA SER A 111 22.74 -17.57 -16.05
C SER A 111 24.24 -17.82 -15.95
N THR A 112 24.80 -18.54 -16.93
CA THR A 112 26.24 -18.84 -17.00
C THR A 112 26.85 -18.29 -18.26
N VAL A 113 28.15 -17.97 -18.20
CA VAL A 113 28.99 -17.65 -19.36
C VAL A 113 30.30 -18.37 -19.28
N ASP A 114 30.71 -18.90 -20.42
CA ASP A 114 32.03 -19.53 -20.61
C ASP A 114 33.01 -18.52 -21.21
N VAL A 115 34.06 -18.18 -20.47
CA VAL A 115 35.11 -17.27 -20.90
C VAL A 115 36.35 -18.07 -21.28
N PRO A 116 36.71 -18.14 -22.58
CA PRO A 116 37.91 -18.85 -23.01
C PRO A 116 39.16 -18.07 -22.63
N MET A 117 40.03 -18.71 -21.87
CA MET A 117 41.25 -18.15 -21.32
C MET A 117 42.48 -18.91 -21.78
N VAL A 118 43.59 -18.25 -21.78
CA VAL A 118 44.90 -18.85 -22.01
C VAL A 118 45.80 -18.53 -20.84
N LEU A 119 46.32 -19.57 -20.20
CA LEU A 119 47.37 -19.41 -19.18
C LEU A 119 48.70 -19.86 -19.77
N LYS A 120 49.67 -18.97 -19.79
CA LYS A 120 51.01 -19.23 -20.30
C LYS A 120 52.04 -18.99 -19.20
N ASN A 121 52.93 -19.98 -19.04
CA ASN A 121 54.11 -19.80 -18.18
C ASN A 121 55.18 -19.00 -18.93
N THR A 122 55.40 -17.76 -18.54
CA THR A 122 56.43 -16.85 -19.08
C THR A 122 57.70 -16.81 -18.25
N GLY A 123 57.73 -17.55 -17.16
CA GLY A 123 58.86 -17.71 -16.30
C GLY A 123 59.86 -18.78 -16.84
N ASN A 124 60.97 -18.90 -16.17
CA ASN A 124 62.01 -19.89 -16.51
C ASN A 124 62.08 -21.06 -15.51
N GLN A 125 60.98 -21.27 -14.78
CA GLN A 125 60.83 -22.37 -13.83
C GLN A 125 59.52 -23.10 -14.02
N ILE A 126 59.51 -24.38 -13.69
CA ILE A 126 58.27 -25.18 -13.57
C ILE A 126 57.54 -24.62 -12.35
N ALA A 127 56.28 -24.32 -12.53
CA ALA A 127 55.42 -23.81 -11.47
C ALA A 127 54.03 -24.46 -11.48
N THR A 128 53.42 -24.53 -10.30
CA THR A 128 52.01 -24.93 -10.18
C THR A 128 51.16 -23.69 -9.89
N TRP A 129 50.16 -23.49 -10.69
CA TRP A 129 49.24 -22.35 -10.59
C TRP A 129 47.93 -22.80 -10.03
N ASN A 130 47.42 -22.12 -8.99
CA ASN A 130 46.07 -22.29 -8.50
C ASN A 130 45.19 -21.31 -9.26
N LEU A 131 44.05 -21.78 -9.73
CA LEU A 131 43.07 -21.02 -10.47
C LEU A 131 41.96 -20.55 -9.52
N GLY A 132 41.52 -19.31 -9.66
CA GLY A 132 40.49 -18.72 -8.84
C GLY A 132 39.97 -17.41 -9.42
N ALA A 133 39.25 -16.65 -8.61
CA ALA A 133 38.88 -15.27 -8.92
C ALA A 133 38.74 -14.43 -7.64
N THR A 134 38.71 -13.12 -7.83
CA THR A 134 38.22 -12.17 -6.83
C THR A 134 37.02 -11.43 -7.42
N PHE A 135 36.04 -11.19 -6.57
CA PHE A 135 34.78 -10.57 -6.92
C PHE A 135 34.68 -9.20 -6.23
N GLY A 136 34.16 -8.23 -6.96
CA GLY A 136 33.96 -6.87 -6.43
C GLY A 136 32.76 -6.71 -5.51
N ASP A 137 31.84 -7.67 -5.51
CA ASP A 137 30.63 -7.70 -4.69
C ASP A 137 30.61 -9.00 -3.87
N ASN A 138 30.14 -8.91 -2.62
CA ASN A 138 30.13 -10.02 -1.66
C ASN A 138 29.06 -11.09 -1.92
N ARG A 139 28.13 -10.85 -2.85
CA ARG A 139 27.14 -11.82 -3.31
C ARG A 139 27.73 -12.81 -4.31
N TRP A 140 28.88 -12.48 -4.88
CA TRP A 140 29.66 -13.39 -5.70
C TRP A 140 30.61 -14.19 -4.82
N GLY A 141 30.66 -15.48 -4.99
CA GLY A 141 31.53 -16.37 -4.23
C GLY A 141 32.30 -17.35 -5.13
N ALA A 142 33.11 -18.20 -4.50
CA ALA A 142 33.88 -19.20 -5.21
C ALA A 142 32.99 -20.21 -5.96
N GLU A 143 31.75 -20.39 -5.54
CA GLU A 143 30.73 -21.23 -6.17
C GLU A 143 30.28 -20.68 -7.52
N ASN A 144 30.45 -19.40 -7.75
CA ASN A 144 30.07 -18.73 -8.99
C ASN A 144 31.13 -18.83 -10.08
N LEU A 145 32.24 -19.51 -9.84
CA LEU A 145 33.30 -19.73 -10.80
C LEU A 145 33.74 -21.19 -10.83
N GLU A 146 33.78 -21.75 -12.00
CA GLU A 146 34.37 -23.04 -12.22
C GLU A 146 35.39 -23.00 -13.38
N TRP A 147 36.63 -23.43 -13.12
CA TRP A 147 37.63 -23.56 -14.14
C TRP A 147 37.58 -24.94 -14.77
N ARG A 148 37.61 -25.02 -16.11
CA ARG A 148 37.55 -26.25 -16.88
C ARG A 148 38.60 -26.26 -18.00
N TYR A 149 38.98 -27.44 -18.41
CA TYR A 149 39.62 -27.62 -19.73
C TYR A 149 38.55 -27.53 -20.83
N PRO A 150 38.95 -27.24 -22.09
CA PRO A 150 38.01 -27.29 -23.23
C PRO A 150 37.31 -28.64 -23.39
N SER A 151 37.87 -29.73 -22.81
CA SER A 151 37.24 -31.04 -22.73
C SER A 151 36.08 -31.14 -21.73
N GLY A 152 35.85 -30.12 -20.94
CA GLY A 152 34.82 -30.05 -19.88
C GLY A 152 35.29 -30.54 -18.50
N SER A 153 36.50 -31.06 -18.36
CA SER A 153 37.00 -31.53 -17.06
C SER A 153 37.39 -30.35 -16.16
N VAL A 154 36.93 -30.36 -14.91
CA VAL A 154 37.21 -29.32 -13.90
C VAL A 154 38.71 -29.33 -13.55
N VAL A 155 39.26 -28.12 -13.39
CA VAL A 155 40.64 -27.88 -12.99
C VAL A 155 40.72 -26.77 -11.96
N THR A 156 41.39 -27.03 -10.85
CA THR A 156 41.60 -26.04 -9.78
C THR A 156 43.06 -25.61 -9.67
N SER A 157 43.96 -26.42 -10.21
CA SER A 157 45.39 -26.09 -10.27
C SER A 157 46.04 -26.80 -11.43
N LEU A 158 47.11 -26.19 -11.95
CA LEU A 158 47.79 -26.63 -13.13
C LEU A 158 49.31 -26.57 -12.97
N ALA A 159 50.00 -27.68 -13.15
CA ALA A 159 51.45 -27.70 -13.21
C ALA A 159 51.89 -27.41 -14.65
N MET A 160 52.78 -26.44 -14.84
CA MET A 160 53.22 -25.97 -16.15
C MET A 160 54.75 -26.01 -16.22
N ASN A 161 55.26 -26.59 -17.32
CA ASN A 161 56.69 -26.51 -17.65
C ASN A 161 57.00 -25.11 -18.21
N LEU A 162 58.25 -24.94 -18.55
CA LEU A 162 58.70 -23.72 -19.22
C LEU A 162 57.98 -23.57 -20.55
N THR A 163 57.49 -22.37 -20.82
CA THR A 163 56.79 -22.01 -22.05
C THR A 163 55.50 -22.78 -22.34
N ASP A 164 55.02 -23.61 -21.39
CA ASP A 164 53.73 -24.27 -21.54
C ASP A 164 52.61 -23.23 -21.62
N GLU A 165 51.66 -23.51 -22.49
CA GLU A 165 50.45 -22.74 -22.71
C GLU A 165 49.25 -23.69 -22.65
N PHE A 166 48.25 -23.34 -21.86
CA PHE A 166 47.04 -24.12 -21.67
C PHE A 166 45.78 -23.31 -21.97
N ASP A 167 44.97 -23.86 -22.85
CA ASP A 167 43.61 -23.39 -23.05
C ASP A 167 42.76 -23.80 -21.86
N LEU A 168 42.04 -22.83 -21.29
CA LEU A 168 41.17 -22.99 -20.15
C LEU A 168 39.81 -22.34 -20.45
N MET A 169 38.82 -22.72 -19.70
CA MET A 169 37.47 -22.14 -19.73
C MET A 169 37.12 -21.72 -18.31
N ALA A 170 36.87 -20.44 -18.12
CA ALA A 170 36.30 -19.94 -16.87
C ALA A 170 34.77 -19.84 -17.03
N THR A 171 34.05 -20.77 -16.43
CA THR A 171 32.59 -20.77 -16.40
C THR A 171 32.16 -19.94 -15.23
N VAL A 172 31.52 -18.79 -15.48
CA VAL A 172 31.03 -17.86 -14.46
C VAL A 172 29.51 -17.96 -14.41
N THR A 173 28.97 -18.22 -13.23
CA THR A 173 27.52 -18.27 -12.95
C THR A 173 27.10 -17.01 -12.21
N VAL A 174 26.12 -16.30 -12.73
CA VAL A 174 25.56 -15.13 -12.04
C VAL A 174 24.76 -15.59 -10.83
N PRO A 175 24.97 -15.01 -9.63
CA PRO A 175 24.15 -15.33 -8.47
C PRO A 175 22.66 -15.08 -8.73
N ASP A 176 21.78 -15.88 -8.13
CA ASP A 176 20.33 -15.74 -8.29
C ASP A 176 19.81 -14.43 -7.69
N GLU A 177 20.36 -14.04 -6.53
CA GLU A 177 19.96 -12.80 -5.82
C GLU A 177 20.97 -11.68 -6.07
N ILE A 178 21.08 -11.21 -7.29
CA ILE A 178 22.01 -10.16 -7.69
C ILE A 178 21.26 -8.94 -8.23
N ALA A 179 21.58 -7.76 -7.71
CA ALA A 179 21.01 -6.49 -8.20
C ALA A 179 21.48 -6.18 -9.63
N PRO A 180 20.75 -5.38 -10.41
CA PRO A 180 21.20 -4.94 -11.72
C PRO A 180 22.45 -4.06 -11.59
N GLY A 181 23.37 -4.20 -12.56
CA GLY A 181 24.61 -3.44 -12.55
C GLY A 181 25.73 -4.12 -13.33
N THR A 182 26.88 -3.47 -13.39
CA THR A 182 28.08 -4.01 -14.02
C THR A 182 29.05 -4.51 -12.95
N TYR A 183 29.37 -5.80 -13.01
CA TYR A 183 30.22 -6.48 -12.06
C TYR A 183 31.57 -6.81 -12.68
N ALA A 184 32.64 -6.43 -12.00
CA ALA A 184 33.99 -6.77 -12.38
C ALA A 184 34.41 -8.06 -11.65
N ILE A 185 34.81 -9.06 -12.41
CA ILE A 185 35.33 -10.33 -11.90
C ILE A 185 36.77 -10.45 -12.36
N THR A 186 37.69 -10.48 -11.41
CA THR A 186 39.11 -10.66 -11.73
C THR A 186 39.48 -12.14 -11.60
N LEU A 187 39.67 -12.77 -12.72
CA LEU A 187 40.16 -14.15 -12.85
C LEU A 187 41.63 -14.20 -12.47
N LEU A 188 42.04 -15.20 -11.70
CA LEU A 188 43.35 -15.26 -11.09
C LEU A 188 44.04 -16.61 -11.39
N ALA A 189 45.32 -16.55 -11.69
CA ALA A 189 46.21 -17.66 -11.59
C ALA A 189 47.35 -17.34 -10.60
N SER A 190 47.34 -17.95 -9.42
CA SER A 190 48.31 -17.71 -8.36
C SER A 190 49.34 -18.82 -8.27
N GLY A 191 50.61 -18.48 -8.43
CA GLY A 191 51.69 -19.43 -8.32
C GLY A 191 51.85 -19.94 -6.88
N ARG A 192 51.97 -21.27 -6.72
CA ARG A 192 52.29 -21.88 -5.43
C ARG A 192 53.76 -21.56 -5.05
N PRO A 193 54.10 -21.43 -3.78
CA PRO A 193 55.47 -21.25 -3.37
C PRO A 193 56.39 -22.30 -4.00
N PRO A 194 57.58 -21.92 -4.48
CA PRO A 194 58.22 -20.60 -4.34
C PRO A 194 57.82 -19.55 -5.39
N ALA A 195 56.93 -19.86 -6.31
CA ALA A 195 56.58 -18.96 -7.42
C ALA A 195 56.00 -17.60 -6.94
N ASN A 196 55.10 -17.57 -5.94
CA ASN A 196 54.52 -16.36 -5.33
C ASN A 196 54.18 -15.24 -6.32
N PHE A 197 53.74 -15.59 -7.52
CA PHE A 197 53.40 -14.68 -8.59
C PHE A 197 51.88 -14.77 -8.85
N LEU A 198 51.28 -13.66 -9.24
CA LEU A 198 49.87 -13.56 -9.58
C LEU A 198 49.75 -13.07 -11.01
N ALA A 199 49.03 -13.83 -11.84
CA ALA A 199 48.52 -13.39 -13.13
C ALA A 199 47.03 -13.22 -13.01
N ASP A 200 46.49 -12.13 -13.56
CA ASP A 200 45.10 -11.81 -13.49
C ASP A 200 44.55 -11.25 -14.80
N TRP A 201 43.23 -11.38 -14.94
CA TRP A 201 42.44 -10.82 -16.04
C TRP A 201 41.06 -10.43 -15.56
N THR A 202 40.65 -9.21 -15.82
CA THR A 202 39.34 -8.73 -15.39
C THR A 202 38.33 -8.79 -16.52
N ILE A 203 37.22 -9.48 -16.27
CA ILE A 203 36.03 -9.48 -17.12
C ILE A 203 34.91 -8.67 -16.50
N TYR A 204 33.99 -8.24 -17.33
CA TYR A 204 32.83 -7.48 -16.89
C TYR A 204 31.54 -8.23 -17.26
N ILE A 205 30.64 -8.33 -16.30
CA ILE A 205 29.31 -8.89 -16.49
C ILE A 205 28.29 -7.79 -16.21
N GLU A 206 27.42 -7.54 -17.16
CA GLU A 206 26.30 -6.62 -17.00
C GLU A 206 25.05 -7.45 -16.67
N VAL A 207 24.50 -7.21 -15.49
CA VAL A 207 23.23 -7.80 -15.07
C VAL A 207 22.15 -6.75 -15.35
N PRO A 208 21.23 -6.99 -16.28
CA PRO A 208 20.15 -6.07 -16.55
C PRO A 208 19.09 -6.08 -15.44
N VAL A 209 18.20 -5.09 -15.45
CA VAL A 209 16.99 -5.14 -14.66
C VAL A 209 16.14 -6.31 -15.16
N PHE A 210 15.70 -7.12 -14.23
CA PHE A 210 14.78 -8.23 -14.47
C PHE A 210 13.51 -7.98 -13.65
N HIS A 211 12.38 -7.89 -14.35
CA HIS A 211 11.09 -7.66 -13.76
C HIS A 211 10.36 -8.98 -13.56
N ASP A 212 9.89 -9.24 -12.36
CA ASP A 212 9.02 -10.37 -12.06
C ASP A 212 8.12 -10.00 -10.86
N LEU A 213 6.93 -9.49 -11.15
CA LEU A 213 5.92 -9.17 -10.16
C LEU A 213 4.83 -10.24 -10.17
N VAL A 214 4.62 -10.84 -9.04
CA VAL A 214 3.49 -11.76 -8.80
C VAL A 214 2.43 -11.02 -8.01
N LEU A 215 1.19 -11.05 -8.51
CA LEU A 215 0.01 -10.55 -7.83
C LEU A 215 -0.77 -11.75 -7.28
N GLU A 216 -0.95 -11.80 -5.96
CA GLU A 216 -1.66 -12.86 -5.27
C GLU A 216 -2.86 -12.27 -4.51
N PRO A 217 -4.09 -12.43 -5.00
CA PRO A 217 -5.26 -12.07 -4.24
C PRO A 217 -5.47 -13.09 -3.12
N GLU A 218 -5.92 -12.65 -1.96
CA GLU A 218 -6.28 -13.54 -0.85
C GLU A 218 -7.30 -14.59 -1.30
N VAL A 219 -8.25 -14.17 -2.12
CA VAL A 219 -9.23 -15.03 -2.78
C VAL A 219 -9.39 -14.62 -4.24
N SER A 220 -9.42 -15.58 -5.15
CA SER A 220 -9.63 -15.35 -6.58
C SER A 220 -11.10 -15.41 -7.00
N GLU A 221 -11.96 -15.98 -6.17
CA GLU A 221 -13.40 -16.09 -6.38
C GLU A 221 -14.14 -15.66 -5.12
N ILE A 222 -15.02 -14.69 -5.25
CA ILE A 222 -15.71 -14.06 -4.15
C ILE A 222 -17.20 -14.08 -4.40
N MET A 223 -17.96 -14.36 -3.37
CA MET A 223 -19.40 -14.24 -3.39
C MET A 223 -19.83 -13.11 -2.45
N ALA A 224 -20.45 -12.06 -2.98
CA ALA A 224 -20.87 -10.90 -2.21
C ALA A 224 -22.31 -10.50 -2.54
N PRO A 225 -23.21 -10.46 -1.55
CA PRO A 225 -24.58 -9.97 -1.75
C PRO A 225 -24.59 -8.44 -1.96
N ALA A 226 -25.57 -7.96 -2.71
CA ALA A 226 -25.85 -6.55 -2.92
C ALA A 226 -26.61 -5.96 -1.72
N ASP A 227 -25.94 -5.77 -0.60
CA ASP A 227 -26.50 -5.43 0.71
C ASP A 227 -26.12 -4.03 1.23
N GLY A 228 -25.53 -3.21 0.37
CA GLY A 228 -25.07 -1.86 0.72
C GLY A 228 -23.77 -1.84 1.52
N ILE A 229 -23.16 -2.99 1.82
CA ILE A 229 -21.96 -3.08 2.65
C ILE A 229 -20.73 -3.00 1.77
N MET A 230 -19.80 -2.12 2.13
CA MET A 230 -18.48 -2.05 1.51
C MET A 230 -17.66 -3.30 1.88
N ARG A 231 -17.13 -3.95 0.86
CA ARG A 231 -16.19 -5.07 1.02
C ARG A 231 -14.84 -4.74 0.41
N TRP A 232 -13.86 -5.59 0.63
CA TRP A 232 -12.52 -5.43 0.05
C TRP A 232 -11.82 -6.77 -0.11
N VAL A 233 -10.83 -6.76 -0.99
CA VAL A 233 -9.91 -7.87 -1.20
C VAL A 233 -8.50 -7.38 -1.05
N GLU A 234 -7.71 -8.08 -0.29
CA GLU A 234 -6.27 -7.87 -0.23
C GLU A 234 -5.59 -8.54 -1.42
N VAL A 235 -4.76 -7.80 -2.13
CA VAL A 235 -3.90 -8.31 -3.19
C VAL A 235 -2.46 -8.09 -2.78
N ARG A 236 -1.77 -9.18 -2.52
CA ARG A 236 -0.35 -9.18 -2.22
C ARG A 236 0.44 -9.04 -3.51
N MET A 237 1.39 -8.14 -3.52
CA MET A 237 2.31 -7.86 -4.61
C MET A 237 3.69 -8.34 -4.20
N ILE A 238 4.27 -9.29 -4.92
CA ILE A 238 5.57 -9.89 -4.60
C ILE A 238 6.54 -9.59 -5.73
N ASN A 239 7.60 -8.85 -5.44
CA ASN A 239 8.65 -8.55 -6.40
C ASN A 239 9.72 -9.64 -6.37
N ASN A 240 9.66 -10.57 -7.31
CA ASN A 240 10.70 -11.58 -7.53
C ASN A 240 11.80 -11.09 -8.48
N GLY A 241 11.68 -9.85 -8.97
CA GLY A 241 12.70 -9.20 -9.78
C GLY A 241 13.99 -8.94 -9.02
N ASN A 242 14.97 -8.37 -9.69
CA ASN A 242 16.31 -8.13 -9.13
C ASN A 242 16.58 -6.66 -8.74
N SER A 243 15.59 -5.80 -8.83
CA SER A 243 15.66 -4.38 -8.40
C SER A 243 14.46 -4.00 -7.56
N GLU A 244 14.64 -3.06 -6.64
CA GLU A 244 13.51 -2.40 -5.98
C GLU A 244 12.66 -1.72 -7.04
N GLU A 245 11.34 -1.91 -6.98
CA GLU A 245 10.43 -1.44 -8.00
C GLU A 245 9.12 -0.92 -7.41
N ALA A 246 8.63 0.18 -7.97
CA ALA A 246 7.32 0.74 -7.67
C ALA A 246 6.41 0.60 -8.89
N PHE A 247 5.11 0.46 -8.66
CA PHE A 247 4.13 0.19 -9.70
C PHE A 247 2.97 1.19 -9.64
N ASP A 248 2.53 1.65 -10.81
CA ASP A 248 1.24 2.30 -10.98
C ASP A 248 0.17 1.20 -11.04
N LEU A 249 -0.89 1.40 -10.26
CA LEU A 249 -1.96 0.43 -10.10
C LEU A 249 -3.22 0.91 -10.81
N SER A 250 -3.84 0.05 -11.56
CA SER A 250 -5.08 0.33 -12.27
C SER A 250 -6.04 -0.84 -12.21
N LEU A 251 -7.30 -0.54 -12.44
CA LEU A 251 -8.38 -1.53 -12.43
C LEU A 251 -9.03 -1.60 -13.79
N LEU A 252 -9.25 -2.80 -14.26
CA LEU A 252 -9.99 -3.08 -15.47
C LEU A 252 -11.11 -4.05 -15.16
N SER A 253 -12.33 -3.76 -15.61
CA SER A 253 -13.47 -4.62 -15.31
C SER A 253 -14.73 -4.20 -16.07
N ASP A 254 -15.71 -5.06 -16.09
CA ASP A 254 -17.02 -4.89 -16.71
C ASP A 254 -18.10 -4.36 -15.75
N TRP A 255 -17.73 -3.90 -14.57
CA TRP A 255 -18.64 -3.45 -13.52
C TRP A 255 -18.87 -1.94 -13.51
N LYS A 256 -20.11 -1.51 -13.21
CA LYS A 256 -20.54 -0.09 -13.19
C LYS A 256 -20.44 0.58 -11.81
N LEU A 257 -19.64 0.05 -10.91
CA LEU A 257 -19.44 0.63 -9.60
C LEU A 257 -18.19 1.50 -9.57
N ASP A 258 -18.19 2.46 -8.65
CA ASP A 258 -17.00 3.26 -8.34
C ASP A 258 -15.98 2.38 -7.59
N LEU A 259 -15.20 1.66 -8.36
CA LEU A 259 -14.12 0.85 -7.82
C LEU A 259 -12.91 1.72 -7.53
N SER A 260 -12.26 1.43 -6.44
CA SER A 260 -11.01 2.10 -6.11
C SER A 260 -10.03 1.15 -5.45
N LEU A 261 -8.76 1.45 -5.64
CA LEU A 261 -7.69 0.91 -4.81
C LEU A 261 -7.46 1.85 -3.64
N ASN A 262 -6.98 1.32 -2.53
CA ASN A 262 -6.54 2.15 -1.41
C ASN A 262 -5.29 2.97 -1.76
N ALA A 263 -4.61 2.62 -2.85
CA ALA A 263 -3.47 3.35 -3.41
C ALA A 263 -3.46 3.22 -4.94
N GLU A 264 -3.17 4.31 -5.65
CA GLU A 264 -2.95 4.31 -7.10
C GLU A 264 -1.52 3.92 -7.48
N GLN A 265 -0.62 3.88 -6.50
CA GLN A 265 0.78 3.53 -6.66
C GLN A 265 1.24 2.70 -5.47
N SER A 266 2.09 1.70 -5.70
CA SER A 266 2.79 1.02 -4.63
C SER A 266 3.96 1.87 -4.12
N LEU A 267 4.38 1.61 -2.91
CA LEU A 267 5.73 1.96 -2.46
C LEU A 267 6.76 1.10 -3.22
N GLY A 268 8.04 1.48 -3.17
CA GLY A 268 9.11 0.61 -3.64
C GLY A 268 9.04 -0.75 -2.95
N ILE A 269 8.99 -1.81 -3.74
CA ILE A 269 8.97 -3.19 -3.26
C ILE A 269 10.39 -3.74 -3.42
N ASP A 270 10.98 -4.18 -2.32
CA ASP A 270 12.32 -4.77 -2.33
C ASP A 270 12.40 -5.97 -3.30
N PRO A 271 13.53 -6.17 -3.96
CA PRO A 271 13.71 -7.32 -4.84
C PRO A 271 13.76 -8.65 -4.07
N PHE A 272 13.75 -9.75 -4.81
CA PHE A 272 13.96 -11.12 -4.32
C PHE A 272 12.92 -11.58 -3.31
N GLY A 273 11.64 -11.35 -3.63
CA GLY A 273 10.51 -11.79 -2.83
C GLY A 273 10.05 -10.79 -1.77
N GLY A 274 10.54 -9.54 -1.81
CA GLY A 274 9.94 -8.46 -1.05
C GLY A 274 8.49 -8.27 -1.44
N ASP A 275 7.64 -7.91 -0.49
CA ASP A 275 6.22 -7.82 -0.74
C ASP A 275 5.56 -6.60 -0.11
N THR A 276 4.42 -6.24 -0.68
CA THR A 276 3.49 -5.25 -0.15
C THR A 276 2.08 -5.67 -0.48
N THR A 277 1.10 -5.04 0.15
CA THR A 277 -0.31 -5.32 -0.10
C THR A 277 -1.04 -4.08 -0.58
N VAL A 278 -1.95 -4.26 -1.48
CA VAL A 278 -2.90 -3.25 -1.94
C VAL A 278 -4.32 -3.77 -1.70
N MET A 279 -5.19 -2.86 -1.30
CA MET A 279 -6.57 -3.18 -1.00
C MET A 279 -7.49 -2.65 -2.07
N LEU A 280 -8.31 -3.51 -2.59
CA LEU A 280 -9.38 -3.18 -3.51
C LEU A 280 -10.68 -2.99 -2.76
N LEU A 281 -11.32 -1.87 -2.98
CA LEU A 281 -12.57 -1.51 -2.35
C LEU A 281 -13.72 -1.83 -3.27
N LEU A 282 -14.68 -2.55 -2.74
CA LEU A 282 -15.85 -3.02 -3.43
C LEU A 282 -17.12 -2.46 -2.77
N PRO A 283 -17.70 -1.39 -3.29
CA PRO A 283 -19.02 -0.99 -2.89
C PRO A 283 -20.02 -1.99 -3.48
N MET A 284 -20.89 -2.53 -2.63
CA MET A 284 -21.99 -3.41 -3.05
C MET A 284 -23.35 -2.73 -2.88
N PRO A 285 -23.67 -1.70 -3.70
CA PRO A 285 -24.92 -0.98 -3.54
C PRO A 285 -26.12 -1.90 -3.77
N TYR A 286 -27.20 -1.55 -3.11
CA TYR A 286 -28.48 -2.21 -3.34
C TYR A 286 -28.84 -2.21 -4.83
N GLY A 287 -29.45 -3.28 -5.29
CA GLY A 287 -29.84 -3.42 -6.69
C GLY A 287 -28.73 -3.83 -7.65
N THR A 288 -27.52 -4.09 -7.18
CA THR A 288 -26.45 -4.64 -8.01
C THR A 288 -26.87 -5.97 -8.62
N TYR A 289 -26.78 -6.12 -9.94
CA TYR A 289 -27.27 -7.29 -10.66
C TYR A 289 -26.64 -8.60 -10.19
N ASN A 290 -27.42 -9.68 -10.17
CA ASN A 290 -26.99 -11.01 -9.79
C ASN A 290 -26.27 -11.72 -10.95
N GLU A 291 -25.02 -11.37 -11.15
CA GLU A 291 -24.14 -11.88 -12.20
C GLU A 291 -22.77 -12.20 -11.64
N THR A 292 -21.91 -12.81 -12.48
CA THR A 292 -20.50 -12.98 -12.18
C THR A 292 -19.71 -11.99 -13.01
N TYR A 293 -18.90 -11.20 -12.34
CA TYR A 293 -18.10 -10.11 -12.91
C TYR A 293 -16.62 -10.45 -12.87
N GLU A 294 -15.91 -10.08 -13.90
CA GLU A 294 -14.46 -10.19 -13.95
C GLU A 294 -13.82 -8.86 -13.56
N ILE A 295 -12.82 -8.93 -12.70
CA ILE A 295 -12.09 -7.78 -12.19
C ILE A 295 -10.61 -8.05 -12.41
N TRP A 296 -9.92 -7.12 -13.05
CA TRP A 296 -8.49 -7.22 -13.24
C TRP A 296 -7.77 -6.12 -12.44
N VAL A 297 -6.82 -6.53 -11.64
CA VAL A 297 -5.84 -5.64 -11.04
C VAL A 297 -4.62 -5.66 -11.91
N VAL A 298 -4.21 -4.50 -12.39
CA VAL A 298 -3.06 -4.33 -13.26
C VAL A 298 -2.04 -3.45 -12.57
N ALA A 299 -0.81 -3.93 -12.49
CA ALA A 299 0.33 -3.21 -11.97
C ALA A 299 1.30 -2.92 -13.12
N THR A 300 1.65 -1.67 -13.34
CA THR A 300 2.59 -1.22 -14.38
C THR A 300 3.83 -0.64 -13.73
N SER A 301 5.01 -1.09 -14.13
CA SER A 301 6.27 -0.58 -13.61
C SER A 301 6.44 0.90 -13.88
N GLN A 302 6.92 1.65 -12.88
CA GLN A 302 7.21 3.09 -12.97
C GLN A 302 8.58 3.40 -13.59
N ASP A 303 9.40 2.39 -13.85
CA ASP A 303 10.75 2.58 -14.40
C ASP A 303 10.77 2.95 -15.91
N GLY A 304 9.62 2.91 -16.56
CA GLY A 304 9.46 3.22 -17.98
C GLY A 304 9.73 2.04 -18.91
N SER A 305 9.96 0.83 -18.38
CA SER A 305 10.12 -0.40 -19.17
C SER A 305 8.84 -0.80 -19.91
N GLY A 306 7.68 -0.39 -19.36
CA GLY A 306 6.38 -0.84 -19.83
C GLY A 306 6.02 -2.26 -19.32
N TYR A 307 6.78 -2.80 -18.37
CA TYR A 307 6.45 -4.09 -17.74
C TYR A 307 5.13 -4.00 -16.99
N GLN A 308 4.30 -5.02 -17.15
CA GLN A 308 2.99 -5.12 -16.50
C GLN A 308 2.78 -6.53 -15.95
N SER A 309 2.13 -6.59 -14.80
CA SER A 309 1.57 -7.80 -14.23
C SER A 309 0.09 -7.60 -13.94
N SER A 310 -0.73 -8.62 -14.10
CA SER A 310 -2.15 -8.52 -13.81
C SER A 310 -2.69 -9.79 -13.19
N ILE A 311 -3.76 -9.65 -12.41
CA ILE A 311 -4.46 -10.77 -11.81
C ILE A 311 -5.97 -10.59 -11.96
N ARG A 312 -6.67 -11.68 -12.22
CA ARG A 312 -8.12 -11.74 -12.35
C ARG A 312 -8.76 -12.20 -11.05
N ILE A 313 -9.80 -11.49 -10.64
CA ILE A 313 -10.67 -11.83 -9.52
C ILE A 313 -12.09 -11.98 -10.06
N LEU A 314 -12.78 -13.03 -9.70
CA LEU A 314 -14.18 -13.27 -10.07
C LEU A 314 -15.09 -12.88 -8.90
N LEU A 315 -16.01 -11.95 -9.14
CA LEU A 315 -17.04 -11.58 -8.20
C LEU A 315 -18.38 -12.18 -8.64
N THR A 316 -18.96 -13.04 -7.82
CA THR A 316 -20.31 -13.53 -8.02
C THR A 316 -21.25 -12.81 -7.06
N VAL A 317 -22.20 -12.07 -7.62
CA VAL A 317 -23.27 -11.43 -6.85
C VAL A 317 -24.47 -12.39 -6.85
N PRO A 318 -24.81 -12.99 -5.71
CA PRO A 318 -25.95 -13.89 -5.62
C PRO A 318 -27.28 -13.12 -5.68
N VAL A 319 -28.37 -13.81 -5.92
CA VAL A 319 -29.69 -13.25 -5.70
C VAL A 319 -29.81 -12.82 -4.24
N THR A 320 -30.20 -11.58 -4.05
CA THR A 320 -30.36 -10.96 -2.74
C THR A 320 -31.74 -10.31 -2.66
N ASN A 321 -32.54 -10.78 -1.74
CA ASN A 321 -33.85 -10.17 -1.45
C ASN A 321 -33.71 -9.37 -0.16
N LEU A 322 -33.92 -8.08 -0.23
CA LEU A 322 -33.86 -7.16 0.92
C LEU A 322 -34.99 -6.16 0.81
N VAL A 323 -35.60 -5.84 1.93
CA VAL A 323 -36.68 -4.84 2.01
C VAL A 323 -36.42 -3.95 3.23
N GLU A 324 -36.58 -2.68 3.04
CA GLU A 324 -36.52 -1.67 4.08
C GLU A 324 -37.80 -0.84 4.08
N VAL A 325 -38.26 -0.51 5.24
CA VAL A 325 -39.41 0.35 5.46
C VAL A 325 -38.99 1.43 6.47
N GLU A 326 -39.20 2.67 6.09
CA GLU A 326 -38.80 3.82 6.92
C GLU A 326 -39.67 3.96 8.16
N ASP A 327 -39.08 4.29 9.30
CA ASP A 327 -39.79 4.68 10.52
C ASP A 327 -40.31 6.12 10.40
N LEU A 328 -41.52 6.34 10.87
CA LEU A 328 -42.20 7.66 10.80
C LEU A 328 -42.44 8.18 12.21
N ASP A 329 -41.90 9.34 12.52
CA ASP A 329 -42.21 10.06 13.77
C ASP A 329 -43.37 11.03 13.53
N MET A 330 -44.53 10.69 14.09
CA MET A 330 -45.77 11.49 14.01
C MET A 330 -46.14 12.14 15.35
N THR A 331 -45.23 12.14 16.34
CA THR A 331 -45.50 12.60 17.70
C THR A 331 -45.74 14.11 17.78
N GLU A 332 -45.28 14.86 16.79
CA GLU A 332 -45.53 16.31 16.70
C GLU A 332 -46.93 16.67 16.18
N GLU A 333 -47.64 15.70 15.60
CA GLU A 333 -49.00 15.93 15.09
C GLU A 333 -50.05 15.71 16.17
N VAL A 334 -51.14 16.47 16.07
CA VAL A 334 -52.27 16.40 17.01
C VAL A 334 -53.28 15.39 16.52
N PHE A 335 -53.45 14.31 17.25
CA PHE A 335 -54.45 13.25 16.99
C PHE A 335 -55.49 13.21 18.07
N ARG A 336 -56.74 12.77 17.65
CA ARG A 336 -57.84 12.52 18.60
C ARG A 336 -58.51 11.20 18.27
N GLY A 337 -58.97 10.54 19.29
CA GLY A 337 -59.87 9.40 19.11
C GLY A 337 -61.19 9.85 18.44
N GLY A 338 -61.64 9.10 17.42
CA GLY A 338 -62.87 9.37 16.68
C GLY A 338 -62.77 10.41 15.56
N ASP A 339 -61.58 10.99 15.32
CA ASP A 339 -61.36 11.84 14.14
C ASP A 339 -61.51 11.06 12.84
N ASP A 340 -61.77 11.79 11.74
CA ASP A 340 -61.79 11.20 10.39
C ASP A 340 -60.45 10.54 10.06
N ALA A 341 -60.51 9.44 9.31
CA ALA A 341 -59.32 8.70 8.91
C ALA A 341 -58.35 9.59 8.12
N ARG A 342 -57.11 9.64 8.58
CA ARG A 342 -56.00 10.33 7.93
C ARG A 342 -55.16 9.41 7.08
N THR A 343 -54.24 9.96 6.33
CA THR A 343 -53.32 9.21 5.49
C THR A 343 -51.88 9.53 5.78
N VAL A 344 -51.04 8.54 5.75
CA VAL A 344 -49.61 8.64 5.79
C VAL A 344 -49.01 7.84 4.65
N ASN A 345 -47.84 8.25 4.17
CA ASN A 345 -47.13 7.55 3.12
C ASN A 345 -45.89 6.90 3.70
N TRP A 346 -45.81 5.57 3.61
CA TRP A 346 -44.58 4.84 3.88
C TRP A 346 -43.79 4.63 2.61
N GLU A 347 -42.50 4.86 2.65
CA GLU A 347 -41.61 4.47 1.59
C GLU A 347 -41.10 3.04 1.84
N ILE A 348 -41.33 2.15 0.88
CA ILE A 348 -40.89 0.75 0.92
C ILE A 348 -39.80 0.61 -0.12
N TRP A 349 -38.59 0.31 0.30
CA TRP A 349 -37.46 0.11 -0.56
C TRP A 349 -37.23 -1.37 -0.87
N ASN A 350 -37.11 -1.70 -2.16
CA ASN A 350 -36.55 -2.97 -2.58
C ASN A 350 -35.00 -2.82 -2.65
N ASN A 351 -34.33 -3.08 -1.56
CA ASN A 351 -32.88 -3.06 -1.48
C ASN A 351 -32.24 -4.35 -2.01
N GLY A 352 -33.05 -5.28 -2.52
CA GLY A 352 -32.61 -6.48 -3.22
C GLY A 352 -32.07 -6.19 -4.63
N ASN A 353 -31.53 -7.21 -5.27
CA ASN A 353 -31.02 -7.13 -6.64
C ASN A 353 -31.94 -7.82 -7.69
N VAL A 354 -33.12 -8.16 -7.32
CA VAL A 354 -34.18 -8.67 -8.20
C VAL A 354 -35.45 -7.85 -8.01
N ASN A 355 -36.27 -7.76 -9.06
CA ASN A 355 -37.59 -7.14 -8.94
C ASN A 355 -38.44 -7.96 -7.97
N ASP A 356 -39.06 -7.32 -7.00
CA ASP A 356 -39.87 -8.01 -6.00
C ASP A 356 -41.19 -7.30 -5.75
N ALA A 357 -42.16 -8.04 -5.27
CA ALA A 357 -43.41 -7.52 -4.72
C ALA A 357 -43.46 -7.89 -3.23
N PHE A 358 -44.07 -7.03 -2.43
CA PHE A 358 -44.11 -7.26 -1.00
C PHE A 358 -45.52 -7.49 -0.51
N THR A 359 -45.72 -8.54 0.28
CA THR A 359 -46.94 -8.73 1.05
C THR A 359 -46.91 -7.78 2.23
N ILE A 360 -47.98 -6.99 2.39
CA ILE A 360 -48.07 -5.96 3.42
C ILE A 360 -49.02 -6.43 4.53
N ASP A 361 -48.48 -6.44 5.73
CA ASP A 361 -49.21 -6.67 6.97
C ASP A 361 -49.03 -5.51 7.92
N PHE A 362 -49.95 -5.34 8.87
CA PHE A 362 -49.87 -4.32 9.89
C PHE A 362 -49.99 -4.95 11.26
N ASP A 363 -49.10 -4.50 12.17
CA ASP A 363 -49.24 -4.75 13.59
C ASP A 363 -49.49 -3.42 14.32
N THR A 364 -50.38 -3.46 15.29
CA THR A 364 -50.74 -2.29 16.08
C THR A 364 -50.63 -2.61 17.56
N SER A 365 -50.02 -1.72 18.35
CA SER A 365 -49.87 -1.92 19.77
C SER A 365 -51.20 -2.00 20.54
N HIS A 366 -52.26 -1.44 19.93
CA HIS A 366 -53.60 -1.34 20.56
C HIS A 366 -54.68 -1.68 19.56
N PRO A 367 -55.75 -2.39 19.95
CA PRO A 367 -56.86 -2.77 19.09
C PRO A 367 -57.79 -1.59 18.68
N ASP A 368 -57.56 -0.42 19.27
CA ASP A 368 -58.28 0.83 19.00
C ASP A 368 -57.72 1.62 17.82
N VAL A 369 -56.76 1.04 17.09
CA VAL A 369 -56.17 1.58 15.87
C VAL A 369 -56.70 0.84 14.66
N TRP A 370 -57.32 1.54 13.74
CA TRP A 370 -57.73 1.00 12.44
C TRP A 370 -56.77 1.45 11.35
N VAL A 371 -56.31 0.48 10.52
CA VAL A 371 -55.30 0.70 9.47
C VAL A 371 -55.74 0.04 8.17
N GLN A 372 -55.54 0.71 7.03
CA GLN A 372 -55.77 0.18 5.71
C GLN A 372 -54.82 0.78 4.68
N ALA A 373 -54.08 -0.06 3.98
CA ALA A 373 -53.28 0.39 2.84
C ALA A 373 -54.16 0.51 1.57
N THR A 374 -53.77 1.42 0.69
CA THR A 374 -54.42 1.63 -0.62
C THR A 374 -53.43 1.27 -1.74
N GLY A 375 -53.98 0.84 -2.89
CA GLY A 375 -53.15 0.47 -4.06
C GLY A 375 -52.58 -0.93 -4.04
N LEU A 376 -52.94 -1.76 -3.05
CA LEU A 376 -52.55 -3.16 -2.99
C LEU A 376 -53.47 -4.05 -3.82
N THR A 377 -52.90 -5.11 -4.43
CA THR A 377 -53.64 -6.18 -5.11
C THR A 377 -53.49 -7.48 -4.31
N ASN A 378 -54.55 -7.95 -3.69
CA ASN A 378 -54.53 -9.13 -2.82
C ASN A 378 -53.50 -8.99 -1.66
N GLY A 379 -53.38 -7.79 -1.06
CA GLY A 379 -52.43 -7.53 0.02
C GLY A 379 -50.98 -7.38 -0.42
N ARG A 380 -50.72 -7.26 -1.72
CA ARG A 380 -49.36 -7.14 -2.27
C ARG A 380 -49.16 -5.81 -3.00
N THR A 381 -47.97 -5.30 -2.95
CA THR A 381 -47.53 -4.17 -3.77
C THR A 381 -47.44 -4.57 -5.24
N PRO A 382 -47.41 -3.64 -6.20
CA PRO A 382 -46.85 -3.89 -7.51
C PRO A 382 -45.40 -4.36 -7.39
N TYR A 383 -44.85 -4.97 -8.46
CA TYR A 383 -43.40 -5.25 -8.50
C TYR A 383 -42.62 -3.95 -8.41
N ILE A 384 -41.70 -3.89 -7.44
CA ILE A 384 -40.77 -2.78 -7.25
C ILE A 384 -39.43 -3.23 -7.87
N PRO A 385 -38.89 -2.46 -8.83
CA PRO A 385 -37.59 -2.78 -9.40
C PRO A 385 -36.48 -2.85 -8.34
N ALA A 386 -35.47 -3.65 -8.60
CA ALA A 386 -34.28 -3.72 -7.78
C ALA A 386 -33.67 -2.32 -7.52
N GLY A 387 -33.31 -2.00 -6.28
CA GLY A 387 -32.76 -0.72 -5.86
C GLY A 387 -33.73 0.47 -5.95
N SER A 388 -35.05 0.21 -6.07
CA SER A 388 -36.07 1.27 -6.17
C SER A 388 -37.03 1.22 -5.00
N SER A 389 -37.82 2.29 -4.83
CA SER A 389 -38.83 2.39 -3.78
C SER A 389 -40.24 2.57 -4.33
N LEU A 390 -41.22 2.35 -3.47
CA LEU A 390 -42.62 2.60 -3.69
C LEU A 390 -43.20 3.34 -2.49
N ASN A 391 -43.89 4.47 -2.73
CA ASN A 391 -44.68 5.15 -1.72
C ASN A 391 -46.04 4.46 -1.57
N LEU A 392 -46.26 3.84 -0.41
CA LEU A 392 -47.52 3.20 -0.05
C LEU A 392 -48.36 4.13 0.81
N THR A 393 -49.52 4.52 0.30
CA THR A 393 -50.47 5.35 1.08
C THR A 393 -51.28 4.46 2.02
N VAL A 394 -51.18 4.75 3.30
CA VAL A 394 -51.90 4.05 4.37
C VAL A 394 -52.89 5.01 5.03
N ARG A 395 -54.14 4.57 5.14
CA ARG A 395 -55.18 5.27 5.89
C ARG A 395 -55.22 4.68 7.29
N TYR A 396 -55.35 5.53 8.27
CA TYR A 396 -55.45 5.12 9.67
C TYR A 396 -56.45 6.03 10.41
N SER A 397 -57.05 5.49 11.46
CA SER A 397 -57.86 6.23 12.41
C SER A 397 -57.82 5.58 13.79
N PHE A 398 -58.11 6.37 14.81
CA PHE A 398 -58.17 5.93 16.20
C PHE A 398 -59.62 5.88 16.67
N ASP A 399 -59.98 4.80 17.41
CA ASP A 399 -61.32 4.72 18.03
C ASP A 399 -61.56 5.88 18.96
N TYR A 400 -62.83 6.21 19.18
CA TYR A 400 -63.23 7.37 20.00
C TYR A 400 -62.63 7.38 21.43
N SER A 401 -62.35 6.22 21.97
CA SER A 401 -61.75 6.03 23.30
C SER A 401 -60.21 6.00 23.32
N ALA A 402 -59.59 6.11 22.16
CA ALA A 402 -58.13 6.03 22.06
C ALA A 402 -57.49 7.26 22.69
N SER A 403 -56.45 7.02 23.50
CA SER A 403 -55.65 8.11 24.12
C SER A 403 -54.26 7.58 24.52
N GLY A 404 -53.26 8.50 24.56
CA GLY A 404 -51.90 8.16 24.87
C GLY A 404 -51.10 7.69 23.66
N GLU A 405 -49.96 7.07 23.90
CA GLU A 405 -49.07 6.58 22.85
C GLU A 405 -49.72 5.46 22.06
N ARG A 406 -49.60 5.51 20.76
CA ARG A 406 -50.05 4.49 19.80
C ARG A 406 -48.98 4.33 18.75
N ASP A 407 -48.88 3.11 18.22
CA ASP A 407 -48.00 2.83 17.12
C ASP A 407 -48.67 1.91 16.07
N ILE A 408 -48.22 2.06 14.88
CA ILE A 408 -48.56 1.22 13.73
C ILE A 408 -47.26 0.72 13.15
N THR A 409 -47.06 -0.57 13.09
CA THR A 409 -45.91 -1.17 12.44
C THR A 409 -46.36 -1.74 11.09
N LEU A 410 -45.82 -1.23 9.99
CA LEU A 410 -45.96 -1.80 8.68
C LEU A 410 -44.89 -2.89 8.51
N ILE A 411 -45.31 -4.09 8.10
CA ILE A 411 -44.43 -5.23 7.81
C ILE A 411 -44.56 -5.53 6.33
N ALA A 412 -43.43 -5.41 5.60
CA ALA A 412 -43.33 -5.75 4.21
C ALA A 412 -42.52 -7.06 4.05
N SER A 413 -43.14 -8.11 3.48
CA SER A 413 -42.50 -9.41 3.31
C SER A 413 -42.30 -9.73 1.82
N SER A 414 -41.09 -10.11 1.44
CA SER A 414 -40.71 -10.45 0.07
C SER A 414 -41.51 -11.63 -0.48
N VAL A 415 -42.09 -11.47 -1.67
CA VAL A 415 -42.80 -12.52 -2.37
C VAL A 415 -41.83 -13.45 -3.11
N GLU A 416 -40.77 -12.91 -3.67
CA GLU A 416 -39.75 -13.71 -4.37
C GLU A 416 -38.98 -14.60 -3.39
N ALA A 417 -38.53 -14.07 -2.27
CA ALA A 417 -37.89 -14.89 -1.22
C ALA A 417 -38.84 -16.00 -0.72
N ALA A 418 -40.11 -15.67 -0.49
CA ALA A 418 -41.11 -16.65 -0.06
C ALA A 418 -41.34 -17.77 -1.09
N SER A 419 -41.20 -17.48 -2.38
CA SER A 419 -41.31 -18.49 -3.45
C SER A 419 -40.15 -19.51 -3.38
N GLU A 420 -39.02 -19.12 -2.84
CA GLU A 420 -37.84 -19.97 -2.61
C GLU A 420 -37.80 -20.61 -1.20
N GLY A 421 -38.86 -20.36 -0.41
CA GLY A 421 -38.96 -20.88 0.97
C GLY A 421 -38.13 -20.08 2.01
N LEU A 422 -37.69 -18.89 1.64
CA LEU A 422 -36.98 -17.96 2.51
C LEU A 422 -37.97 -16.94 3.11
N THR A 423 -37.64 -16.44 4.32
CA THR A 423 -38.41 -15.37 4.96
C THR A 423 -37.53 -14.11 5.00
N VAL A 424 -37.89 -13.12 4.19
CA VAL A 424 -37.27 -11.80 4.18
C VAL A 424 -38.34 -10.76 4.40
N SER A 425 -38.23 -9.98 5.47
CA SER A 425 -39.18 -8.91 5.78
C SER A 425 -38.47 -7.70 6.37
N GLY A 426 -38.98 -6.53 6.06
CA GLY A 426 -38.63 -5.26 6.69
C GLY A 426 -39.83 -4.68 7.41
N SER A 427 -39.64 -3.87 8.41
CA SER A 427 -40.69 -3.20 9.14
C SER A 427 -40.36 -1.75 9.39
N GLY A 428 -41.36 -0.88 9.31
CA GLY A 428 -41.26 0.51 9.69
C GLY A 428 -42.39 0.88 10.66
N LYS A 429 -42.07 1.60 11.68
CA LYS A 429 -42.98 2.00 12.76
C LYS A 429 -43.42 3.45 12.60
N ALA A 430 -44.69 3.72 12.78
CA ALA A 430 -45.23 5.06 12.94
C ALA A 430 -45.69 5.26 14.39
N GLU A 431 -45.16 6.23 15.07
CA GLU A 431 -45.51 6.55 16.47
C GLU A 431 -46.40 7.76 16.53
N PHE A 432 -47.45 7.69 17.33
CA PHE A 432 -48.48 8.71 17.45
C PHE A 432 -48.74 9.01 18.92
N ILE A 433 -49.09 10.26 19.22
CA ILE A 433 -49.66 10.64 20.51
C ILE A 433 -51.11 11.03 20.29
N VAL A 434 -52.02 10.23 20.80
CA VAL A 434 -53.45 10.48 20.70
C VAL A 434 -53.94 11.20 21.98
N GLY A 435 -54.42 12.42 21.83
CA GLY A 435 -54.96 13.19 22.93
C GLY A 435 -56.33 12.66 23.39
N THR A 436 -56.61 12.84 24.67
CA THR A 436 -57.94 12.58 25.23
C THR A 436 -58.96 13.49 24.61
N GLN A 437 -60.16 13.00 24.40
CA GLN A 437 -61.23 13.70 23.71
C GLN A 437 -61.69 14.95 24.48
N GLY A 438 -61.68 16.11 23.81
CA GLY A 438 -62.18 17.36 24.36
C GLY A 438 -61.31 17.99 25.42
N PHE A 439 -59.98 17.80 25.42
CA PHE A 439 -59.07 18.28 26.42
C PHE A 439 -57.88 19.03 25.81
N PHE A 440 -57.16 19.73 26.66
CA PHE A 440 -55.82 20.20 26.30
C PHE A 440 -54.81 19.08 26.55
N GLN A 441 -53.84 18.99 25.68
CA GLN A 441 -52.68 18.17 25.90
C GLN A 441 -51.48 19.06 26.19
N ILE A 442 -50.72 18.73 27.22
CA ILE A 442 -49.44 19.36 27.46
C ILE A 442 -48.38 18.28 27.21
N LEU A 443 -47.47 18.56 26.28
CA LEU A 443 -46.32 17.72 26.04
C LEU A 443 -45.19 18.09 27.01
N ALA A 444 -44.60 17.08 27.62
CA ALA A 444 -43.48 17.27 28.53
C ALA A 444 -42.25 17.83 27.79
N PRO A 445 -41.60 18.85 28.37
CA PRO A 445 -40.37 19.36 27.81
C PRO A 445 -39.23 18.33 27.96
N ALA A 446 -38.21 18.49 27.15
CA ALA A 446 -36.95 17.78 27.37
C ALA A 446 -36.40 18.16 28.77
N PRO A 447 -35.75 17.24 29.49
CA PRO A 447 -35.12 17.52 30.77
C PRO A 447 -34.14 18.69 30.65
N LEU A 448 -34.32 19.71 31.48
CA LEU A 448 -33.44 20.89 31.55
C LEU A 448 -32.33 20.63 32.55
N VAL A 449 -31.09 20.72 32.13
CA VAL A 449 -29.92 20.60 33.02
C VAL A 449 -29.37 21.99 33.32
N ILE A 450 -29.28 22.33 34.61
CA ILE A 450 -28.77 23.62 35.12
C ILE A 450 -27.49 23.34 35.90
N SER A 451 -26.40 23.97 35.53
CA SER A 451 -25.09 23.83 36.18
C SER A 451 -24.47 25.14 36.63
N GLU A 452 -25.07 26.26 36.28
CA GLU A 452 -24.61 27.60 36.63
C GLU A 452 -25.76 28.38 37.29
N SER A 453 -25.43 29.39 38.06
CA SER A 453 -26.40 30.26 38.71
C SER A 453 -26.59 31.58 37.99
N GLY A 454 -27.66 32.23 38.25
CA GLY A 454 -27.90 33.65 37.89
C GLY A 454 -28.51 33.91 36.52
N ASP A 455 -28.45 32.97 35.59
CA ASP A 455 -29.08 33.12 34.28
C ASP A 455 -30.53 32.61 34.27
N ASP A 456 -31.36 33.17 33.39
CA ASP A 456 -32.71 32.66 33.17
C ASP A 456 -32.66 31.48 32.22
N TYR A 457 -33.05 30.32 32.70
CA TYR A 457 -33.13 29.09 31.92
C TYR A 457 -34.57 28.87 31.45
N ALA A 458 -34.72 28.43 30.19
CA ALA A 458 -36.03 28.21 29.59
C ALA A 458 -36.42 26.73 29.64
N LEU A 459 -37.52 26.41 30.29
CA LEU A 459 -38.18 25.10 30.18
C LEU A 459 -39.42 25.28 29.32
N VAL A 460 -39.43 24.65 28.15
CA VAL A 460 -40.45 24.88 27.12
C VAL A 460 -41.42 23.70 27.05
N TYR A 461 -42.64 23.95 27.40
CA TYR A 461 -43.76 23.03 27.26
C TYR A 461 -44.50 23.29 25.94
N THR A 462 -45.13 22.33 25.38
CA THR A 462 -46.04 22.51 24.25
C THR A 462 -47.46 22.19 24.69
N VAL A 463 -48.35 23.18 24.58
CA VAL A 463 -49.78 23.01 24.84
C VAL A 463 -50.51 22.86 23.53
N VAL A 464 -51.34 21.87 23.45
CA VAL A 464 -52.11 21.54 22.26
C VAL A 464 -53.61 21.64 22.58
N ASN A 465 -54.34 22.40 21.78
CA ASN A 465 -55.79 22.47 21.88
C ASN A 465 -56.41 21.31 21.06
N LEU A 466 -57.00 20.38 21.76
CA LEU A 466 -57.71 19.24 21.13
C LEU A 466 -59.25 19.48 21.07
N TYR A 467 -59.70 20.69 21.39
CA TYR A 467 -61.09 21.06 21.17
C TYR A 467 -61.36 21.49 19.72
N PRO A 468 -62.58 21.33 19.23
CA PRO A 468 -62.96 21.79 17.91
C PRO A 468 -63.13 23.31 17.81
N ASP A 469 -63.02 24.04 18.90
CA ASP A 469 -63.23 25.47 19.05
C ASP A 469 -62.03 26.13 19.73
N ASP A 470 -61.88 27.42 19.48
CA ASP A 470 -60.84 28.25 20.12
C ASP A 470 -61.05 28.29 21.62
N GLN A 471 -59.97 28.21 22.38
CA GLN A 471 -60.01 28.20 23.82
C GLN A 471 -59.17 29.33 24.40
N LEU A 472 -59.72 30.01 25.41
CA LEU A 472 -58.96 30.95 26.23
C LEU A 472 -58.29 30.16 27.35
N LEU A 473 -56.98 30.20 27.38
CA LEU A 473 -56.17 29.41 28.28
C LEU A 473 -55.31 30.31 29.17
N ARG A 474 -55.10 29.82 30.39
CA ARG A 474 -54.18 30.44 31.33
C ARG A 474 -53.16 29.40 31.78
N ALA A 475 -51.89 29.70 31.56
CA ALA A 475 -50.79 28.90 32.06
C ALA A 475 -50.26 29.46 33.38
N ASP A 476 -50.14 28.61 34.39
CA ASP A 476 -49.52 28.95 35.66
C ASP A 476 -48.68 27.77 36.18
N ILE A 477 -47.85 28.02 37.17
CA ILE A 477 -47.02 27.00 37.77
C ILE A 477 -47.71 26.50 39.03
N ASP A 478 -47.86 25.16 39.15
CA ASP A 478 -48.35 24.58 40.41
C ASP A 478 -47.28 24.76 41.51
N ARG A 479 -47.63 25.58 42.46
CA ARG A 479 -46.78 25.94 43.61
C ARG A 479 -46.91 24.98 44.78
N ASN A 480 -47.47 23.79 44.59
CA ASN A 480 -47.63 22.83 45.69
C ASN A 480 -46.32 22.10 46.06
N SER A 481 -45.24 22.29 45.31
CA SER A 481 -43.92 21.70 45.62
C SER A 481 -43.03 22.71 46.36
N ASP A 482 -43.13 22.79 47.67
CA ASP A 482 -42.29 23.68 48.51
C ASP A 482 -40.78 23.46 48.29
N ILE A 483 -40.38 22.25 47.98
CA ILE A 483 -38.95 21.90 47.75
C ILE A 483 -38.42 22.57 46.48
N PHE A 484 -39.21 22.60 45.40
CA PHE A 484 -38.81 23.21 44.15
C PHE A 484 -38.62 24.73 44.29
N PHE A 485 -39.61 25.40 44.88
CA PHE A 485 -39.61 26.87 45.03
C PHE A 485 -38.65 27.41 46.10
N ASN A 486 -38.13 26.54 46.95
CA ASN A 486 -37.03 26.92 47.83
C ASN A 486 -35.67 27.00 47.08
N ILE A 487 -35.59 26.41 45.91
CA ILE A 487 -34.34 26.30 45.12
C ILE A 487 -34.40 27.19 43.88
N PHE A 488 -35.56 27.20 43.19
CA PHE A 488 -35.75 27.92 41.93
C PHE A 488 -36.75 29.06 42.10
N ASP A 489 -36.43 30.19 41.49
CA ASP A 489 -37.47 31.17 41.16
C ASP A 489 -37.99 30.84 39.74
N ALA A 490 -39.27 30.51 39.64
CA ALA A 490 -39.90 30.07 38.42
C ALA A 490 -41.05 30.99 38.03
N ARG A 491 -41.06 31.38 36.75
CA ARG A 491 -42.13 32.26 36.21
C ARG A 491 -42.51 31.84 34.80
N VAL A 492 -43.78 31.82 34.50
CA VAL A 492 -44.26 31.71 33.11
C VAL A 492 -43.96 33.04 32.41
N ASP A 493 -43.52 32.97 31.14
CA ASP A 493 -43.33 34.17 30.33
C ASP A 493 -44.62 35.00 30.30
N SER A 494 -44.48 36.31 30.38
CA SER A 494 -45.63 37.20 30.45
C SER A 494 -46.53 37.12 29.20
N GLY A 495 -45.97 36.76 28.05
CA GLY A 495 -46.70 36.56 26.80
C GLY A 495 -47.43 35.21 26.73
N ASP A 496 -47.03 34.25 27.57
CA ASP A 496 -47.56 32.89 27.57
C ASP A 496 -48.51 32.61 28.75
N ARG A 497 -48.78 33.61 29.58
CA ARG A 497 -49.61 33.40 30.76
C ARG A 497 -51.10 33.32 30.46
N ASP A 498 -51.62 34.25 29.68
CA ASP A 498 -53.04 34.28 29.26
C ASP A 498 -53.04 34.36 27.70
N PHE A 499 -53.58 33.37 27.02
CA PHE A 499 -53.56 33.31 25.56
C PHE A 499 -54.78 32.59 24.99
N VAL A 500 -55.08 32.90 23.74
CA VAL A 500 -56.05 32.14 22.97
C VAL A 500 -55.30 31.11 22.13
N LEU A 501 -55.69 29.86 22.23
CA LEU A 501 -55.20 28.78 21.40
C LEU A 501 -56.32 28.33 20.46
N LEU A 502 -56.08 28.51 19.16
CA LEU A 502 -57.11 28.18 18.16
C LEU A 502 -57.39 26.68 18.14
N ALA A 503 -58.52 26.30 17.57
CA ALA A 503 -58.90 24.90 17.40
C ALA A 503 -57.79 24.13 16.69
N THR A 504 -57.34 23.01 17.26
CA THR A 504 -56.29 22.12 16.71
C THR A 504 -54.86 22.74 16.63
N GLU A 505 -54.66 23.92 17.19
CA GLU A 505 -53.32 24.51 17.24
C GLU A 505 -52.54 24.08 18.48
N SER A 506 -51.22 24.17 18.33
CA SER A 506 -50.27 24.01 19.42
C SER A 506 -49.54 25.33 19.69
N ARG A 507 -49.19 25.55 20.95
CA ARG A 507 -48.39 26.70 21.36
C ARG A 507 -47.34 26.30 22.38
N THR A 508 -46.15 26.82 22.23
CA THR A 508 -45.10 26.67 23.23
C THR A 508 -45.30 27.64 24.38
N ILE A 509 -45.18 27.12 25.60
CA ILE A 509 -45.22 27.90 26.84
C ILE A 509 -43.85 27.87 27.46
N THR A 510 -43.27 29.04 27.63
CA THR A 510 -41.94 29.16 28.19
C THR A 510 -42.02 29.43 29.68
N VAL A 511 -41.42 28.58 30.48
CA VAL A 511 -41.22 28.79 31.91
C VAL A 511 -39.76 29.13 32.15
N TRP A 512 -39.54 30.34 32.63
CA TRP A 512 -38.21 30.79 32.99
C TRP A 512 -37.87 30.36 34.40
N LEU A 513 -36.68 29.80 34.57
CA LEU A 513 -36.14 29.32 35.84
C LEU A 513 -34.85 30.06 36.15
N THR A 514 -34.75 30.54 37.39
CA THR A 514 -33.53 31.15 37.90
C THR A 514 -33.13 30.44 39.18
N VAL A 515 -31.85 30.16 39.34
CA VAL A 515 -31.29 29.55 40.54
C VAL A 515 -30.23 30.46 41.14
N SER A 516 -30.25 30.64 42.46
CA SER A 516 -29.25 31.44 43.15
C SER A 516 -27.96 30.66 43.39
N ASP A 517 -26.84 31.39 43.52
CA ASP A 517 -25.55 30.82 43.89
C ASP A 517 -25.65 29.98 45.18
N ASP A 518 -26.30 30.52 46.21
CA ASP A 518 -26.47 29.85 47.49
C ASP A 518 -27.20 28.52 47.36
N ASN A 519 -28.17 28.41 46.46
CA ASN A 519 -28.94 27.20 46.24
C ASN A 519 -28.14 26.15 45.47
N LEU A 520 -27.32 26.57 44.50
CA LEU A 520 -26.47 25.68 43.75
C LEU A 520 -25.29 25.15 44.58
N GLU A 521 -24.68 26.02 45.41
CA GLU A 521 -23.56 25.65 46.29
C GLU A 521 -23.99 24.71 47.41
N ASN A 522 -25.20 24.87 47.93
CA ASN A 522 -25.75 24.12 49.09
C ASN A 522 -26.48 22.83 48.67
N LEU A 523 -26.34 22.37 47.43
CA LEU A 523 -26.91 21.09 47.04
C LEU A 523 -26.41 19.93 47.92
N ALA A 524 -27.34 19.11 48.39
CA ALA A 524 -27.05 17.95 49.25
C ALA A 524 -26.34 16.85 48.47
N GLU A 525 -26.59 16.74 47.17
CA GLU A 525 -25.99 15.77 46.22
C GLU A 525 -25.41 16.53 45.04
N ASN A 526 -24.51 15.92 44.31
CA ASN A 526 -23.88 16.53 43.14
C ASN A 526 -24.85 16.71 41.95
N GLU A 527 -25.92 15.95 41.94
CA GLU A 527 -26.99 16.04 40.96
C GLU A 527 -28.33 15.75 41.65
N MET A 528 -29.29 16.63 41.46
CA MET A 528 -30.65 16.44 41.96
C MET A 528 -31.67 16.76 40.88
N THR A 529 -32.65 15.89 40.74
CA THR A 529 -33.75 16.07 39.79
C THR A 529 -35.00 16.60 40.51
N PHE A 530 -35.57 17.64 39.94
CA PHE A 530 -36.79 18.28 40.44
C PHE A 530 -37.87 18.23 39.37
N GLY A 531 -39.11 18.14 39.80
CA GLY A 531 -40.27 18.26 38.93
C GLY A 531 -40.88 19.64 39.01
N LEU A 532 -41.12 20.28 37.88
CA LEU A 532 -41.92 21.50 37.77
C LEU A 532 -43.21 21.19 37.04
N VAL A 533 -44.31 21.41 37.70
CA VAL A 533 -45.63 21.18 37.12
C VAL A 533 -46.17 22.46 36.50
N LEU A 534 -46.32 22.45 35.17
CA LEU A 534 -47.12 23.48 34.48
C LEU A 534 -48.58 23.06 34.50
N GLU A 535 -49.44 23.99 34.95
CA GLU A 535 -50.89 23.88 34.89
C GLU A 535 -51.43 24.81 33.80
N VAL A 536 -52.29 24.27 32.97
CA VAL A 536 -53.04 25.06 32.00
C VAL A 536 -54.52 24.93 32.34
N ASP A 537 -55.13 26.06 32.63
CA ASP A 537 -56.53 26.18 33.03
C ASP A 537 -57.32 26.82 31.88
N GLY A 538 -58.32 26.13 31.40
CA GLY A 538 -59.29 26.64 30.43
C GLY A 538 -60.69 26.68 31.01
N ASP A 539 -61.60 27.22 30.26
CA ASP A 539 -63.04 27.41 30.74
C ASP A 539 -63.70 26.05 31.08
N ARG A 540 -63.20 24.95 30.61
CA ARG A 540 -63.83 23.63 30.75
C ARG A 540 -62.99 22.60 31.49
N ASP A 541 -61.67 22.71 31.39
CA ASP A 541 -60.75 21.72 31.91
C ASP A 541 -59.46 22.36 32.40
N LYS A 542 -58.81 21.66 33.34
CA LYS A 542 -57.50 21.97 33.82
C LYS A 542 -56.60 20.77 33.64
N VAL A 543 -55.47 20.99 32.97
CA VAL A 543 -54.48 19.94 32.73
C VAL A 543 -53.12 20.36 33.29
N SER A 544 -52.34 19.38 33.67
CA SER A 544 -51.02 19.64 34.22
C SER A 544 -49.98 18.65 33.67
N MET A 545 -48.76 19.14 33.53
CA MET A 545 -47.63 18.32 33.04
C MET A 545 -46.38 18.64 33.87
N ASN A 546 -45.71 17.56 34.25
CA ASN A 546 -44.46 17.65 34.99
C ASN A 546 -43.26 17.71 34.02
N GLY A 547 -42.48 18.79 34.12
CA GLY A 547 -41.21 18.92 33.44
C GLY A 547 -40.04 18.59 34.37
N SER A 548 -39.03 17.94 33.87
CA SER A 548 -37.86 17.55 34.66
C SER A 548 -36.77 18.61 34.60
N VAL A 549 -36.31 19.06 35.76
CA VAL A 549 -35.16 19.98 35.91
C VAL A 549 -34.07 19.29 36.70
N VAL A 550 -32.92 19.14 36.11
CA VAL A 550 -31.74 18.54 36.71
C VAL A 550 -30.78 19.62 37.13
N LEU A 551 -30.57 19.79 38.43
CA LEU A 551 -29.57 20.72 38.96
C LEU A 551 -28.28 19.94 39.24
N GLN A 552 -27.20 20.35 38.58
CA GLN A 552 -25.89 19.71 38.72
C GLN A 552 -24.91 20.68 39.39
N LYS A 553 -24.29 20.22 40.46
CA LYS A 553 -23.16 20.90 41.05
C LYS A 553 -21.89 20.57 40.28
N LEU A 554 -21.32 21.55 39.61
CA LEU A 554 -19.98 21.40 39.06
C LEU A 554 -19.01 21.28 40.24
N ASN A 555 -18.60 20.06 40.55
CA ASN A 555 -17.53 19.86 41.52
C ASN A 555 -16.31 20.65 41.06
N PRO A 556 -15.83 21.64 41.85
CA PRO A 556 -14.55 22.26 41.55
C PRO A 556 -13.55 21.11 41.56
N ILE A 557 -12.80 20.95 40.47
CA ILE A 557 -11.68 20.04 40.44
C ILE A 557 -10.78 20.45 41.58
N ASP A 558 -10.74 19.64 42.66
CA ASP A 558 -9.84 19.84 43.78
C ASP A 558 -8.39 19.72 43.28
N THR A 559 -7.90 20.81 42.74
CA THR A 559 -6.50 20.97 42.41
C THR A 559 -5.78 21.37 43.69
N GLY A 560 -5.53 20.43 44.58
CA GLY A 560 -4.77 20.66 45.82
C GLY A 560 -3.40 21.34 45.63
N VAL A 561 -3.41 22.48 45.01
CA VAL A 561 -2.27 23.36 44.82
C VAL A 561 -2.68 24.73 45.30
N ASP A 562 -2.15 25.14 46.47
CA ASP A 562 -2.12 26.53 46.91
C ASP A 562 -1.46 27.37 45.81
N VAL A 563 -2.24 28.13 45.08
CA VAL A 563 -1.75 29.04 44.04
C VAL A 563 -1.65 30.44 44.65
N GLU A 564 -0.42 30.78 45.06
CA GLU A 564 -0.05 32.21 45.13
C GLU A 564 -0.17 32.84 43.74
N GLU A 565 -0.90 33.95 43.70
CA GLU A 565 -1.00 34.96 42.65
C GLU A 565 -0.12 34.80 41.39
N THR A 566 -0.67 34.20 40.36
CA THR A 566 -0.39 34.60 38.97
C THR A 566 -1.60 34.33 38.08
N ALA A 567 -2.54 35.22 38.13
CA ALA A 567 -3.94 34.93 37.77
C ALA A 567 -4.35 35.21 36.30
N TRP A 568 -3.44 35.43 35.35
CA TRP A 568 -3.90 35.73 33.97
C TRP A 568 -3.94 34.54 33.01
N TRP A 569 -3.15 33.54 33.27
CA TRP A 569 -3.11 32.36 32.40
C TRP A 569 -4.02 31.20 32.85
N ALA A 570 -4.49 31.21 34.11
CA ALA A 570 -5.42 30.21 34.61
C ALA A 570 -6.80 30.28 33.91
N GLY A 571 -7.27 31.51 33.56
CA GLY A 571 -8.47 31.67 32.73
C GLY A 571 -8.30 31.14 31.28
N ASN A 572 -7.08 31.24 30.78
CA ASN A 572 -6.79 30.78 29.41
C ASN A 572 -6.60 29.26 29.31
N ILE A 573 -6.22 28.57 30.40
CA ILE A 573 -6.11 27.10 30.41
C ILE A 573 -7.49 26.46 30.27
N LEU A 574 -8.50 27.01 30.88
CA LEU A 574 -9.87 26.52 30.74
C LEU A 574 -10.36 26.69 29.29
N PHE A 575 -10.08 27.84 28.68
CA PHE A 575 -10.38 28.06 27.27
C PHE A 575 -9.52 27.17 26.34
N LEU A 576 -8.26 26.90 26.75
CA LEU A 576 -7.37 26.02 26.00
C LEU A 576 -7.78 24.53 26.15
N LEU A 577 -8.27 24.14 27.34
CA LEU A 577 -8.81 22.81 27.57
C LEU A 577 -10.18 22.63 26.89
N ILE A 578 -11.03 23.66 26.89
CA ILE A 578 -12.28 23.65 26.14
C ILE A 578 -11.98 23.66 24.64
N GLY A 579 -11.01 24.47 24.19
CA GLY A 579 -10.53 24.46 22.80
C GLY A 579 -9.94 23.13 22.41
N LEU A 580 -9.11 22.50 23.27
CA LEU A 580 -8.59 21.15 23.08
C LEU A 580 -9.70 20.09 23.12
N GLY A 581 -10.69 20.25 23.97
CA GLY A 581 -11.88 19.40 24.04
C GLY A 581 -12.73 19.50 22.77
N VAL A 582 -12.91 20.71 22.24
CA VAL A 582 -13.60 20.94 20.96
C VAL A 582 -12.78 20.40 19.81
N VAL A 583 -11.46 20.63 19.80
CA VAL A 583 -10.56 20.04 18.80
C VAL A 583 -10.55 18.51 18.90
N ALA A 584 -10.54 17.96 20.11
CA ALA A 584 -10.64 16.51 20.32
C ALA A 584 -12.02 15.97 19.86
N MET A 585 -13.12 16.68 20.15
CA MET A 585 -14.44 16.30 19.64
C MET A 585 -14.54 16.43 18.12
N VAL A 586 -13.97 17.49 17.55
CA VAL A 586 -13.90 17.64 16.09
C VAL A 586 -13.01 16.56 15.48
N LEU A 587 -11.88 16.21 16.12
CA LEU A 587 -11.03 15.10 15.71
C LEU A 587 -11.73 13.75 15.86
N VAL A 588 -12.46 13.54 16.96
CA VAL A 588 -13.25 12.32 17.16
C VAL A 588 -14.44 12.26 16.20
N ALA A 589 -15.10 13.40 15.94
CA ALA A 589 -16.13 13.49 14.93
C ALA A 589 -15.57 13.32 13.52
N SER A 590 -14.42 13.93 13.23
CA SER A 590 -13.71 13.74 11.96
C SER A 590 -13.20 12.29 11.80
N LEU A 591 -12.68 11.70 12.88
CA LEU A 591 -12.33 10.28 12.93
C LEU A 591 -13.56 9.36 12.82
N ARG A 592 -14.72 9.76 13.38
CA ARG A 592 -15.96 9.02 13.16
C ARG A 592 -16.49 9.19 11.74
N ILE A 593 -16.43 10.40 11.19
CA ILE A 593 -16.77 10.64 9.78
C ILE A 593 -15.77 9.91 8.87
N TYR A 594 -14.49 9.94 9.21
CA TYR A 594 -13.46 9.16 8.52
C TYR A 594 -13.73 7.65 8.67
N LYS A 595 -14.09 7.18 9.87
CA LYS A 595 -14.50 5.79 10.10
C LYS A 595 -15.85 5.42 9.45
N THR A 596 -16.77 6.34 9.25
CA THR A 596 -18.07 6.03 8.61
C THR A 596 -18.10 6.26 7.10
N ALA A 597 -17.28 7.17 6.58
CA ALA A 597 -17.23 7.48 5.14
C ALA A 597 -15.95 6.95 4.47
N ILE A 598 -14.79 7.18 5.10
CA ILE A 598 -13.49 6.73 4.65
C ILE A 598 -12.98 5.62 5.59
N ALA A 599 -13.35 5.64 6.83
CA ALA A 599 -12.99 4.68 7.83
C ALA A 599 -13.53 3.29 7.66
N PRO A 600 -14.56 2.99 6.91
CA PRO A 600 -14.65 1.63 6.41
C PRO A 600 -13.34 1.17 5.77
N MET A 601 -12.58 2.08 5.16
CA MET A 601 -11.28 1.72 4.62
C MET A 601 -10.26 1.29 5.68
N GLU A 602 -10.12 2.03 6.79
CA GLU A 602 -9.14 1.65 7.82
C GLU A 602 -9.61 0.46 8.67
N GLU A 603 -10.90 0.38 8.94
CA GLU A 603 -11.47 -0.79 9.61
C GLU A 603 -11.49 -2.00 8.68
N ILE A 604 -11.68 -1.74 7.39
CA ILE A 604 -11.64 -2.74 6.34
C ILE A 604 -10.21 -3.24 6.10
N SER A 605 -9.19 -2.43 6.33
CA SER A 605 -7.80 -2.89 6.25
C SER A 605 -7.49 -4.07 7.18
N THR A 606 -8.35 -4.32 8.16
CA THR A 606 -8.25 -5.46 9.06
C THR A 606 -9.10 -6.66 8.64
N LEU A 607 -9.88 -6.52 7.56
CA LEU A 607 -10.64 -7.63 7.04
C LEU A 607 -9.80 -8.41 6.04
N ASP A 608 -10.04 -9.66 6.00
CA ASP A 608 -9.24 -10.59 5.23
C ASP A 608 -9.66 -10.65 3.75
N THR A 609 -10.71 -9.93 3.35
CA THR A 609 -11.26 -10.08 2.01
C THR A 609 -11.60 -8.74 1.37
N TYR A 610 -11.16 -8.56 0.19
CA TYR A 610 -11.52 -7.50 -0.71
C TYR A 610 -12.16 -8.04 -1.93
N GLU A 611 -13.17 -7.38 -2.36
CA GLU A 611 -13.75 -7.62 -3.64
C GLU A 611 -13.84 -6.34 -4.41
N MET A 612 -13.47 -6.44 -5.63
CA MET A 612 -13.52 -5.34 -6.53
C MET A 612 -14.31 -5.72 -7.73
N THR A 613 -15.24 -4.89 -8.05
CA THR A 613 -15.92 -5.00 -9.31
C THR A 613 -15.59 -3.83 -10.18
N VAL A 614 -15.61 -4.06 -11.41
CA VAL A 614 -15.38 -3.09 -12.44
C VAL A 614 -16.68 -2.92 -13.20
N ASP A 615 -16.96 -1.72 -13.58
CA ASP A 615 -18.11 -1.43 -14.40
C ASP A 615 -18.06 -2.16 -15.73
N GLY A 616 -18.85 -3.21 -15.84
CA GLY A 616 -18.95 -4.01 -17.05
C GLY A 616 -19.37 -3.24 -18.28
N SER A 617 -20.07 -2.12 -18.11
CA SER A 617 -20.45 -1.31 -19.26
C SER A 617 -19.30 -0.53 -19.86
N GLY A 618 -18.29 -0.22 -19.06
CA GLY A 618 -17.10 0.47 -19.54
C GLY A 618 -16.22 -0.40 -20.41
N TRP A 619 -16.33 -1.72 -20.23
CA TRP A 619 -15.54 -2.67 -20.98
C TRP A 619 -16.18 -3.08 -22.30
N ASP A 620 -17.45 -3.39 -22.25
CA ASP A 620 -18.15 -3.93 -23.41
C ASP A 620 -18.37 -2.90 -24.50
N ASP A 621 -18.70 -1.68 -24.10
CA ASP A 621 -18.96 -0.62 -25.07
C ASP A 621 -17.70 0.14 -25.45
N LYS A 622 -16.64 0.01 -24.64
CA LYS A 622 -15.36 0.72 -24.88
C LYS A 622 -15.52 2.21 -25.06
N GLU A 623 -16.67 2.73 -24.70
CA GLU A 623 -16.92 4.15 -24.65
C GLU A 623 -16.44 4.69 -23.31
N GLY A 624 -15.36 5.38 -23.33
CA GLY A 624 -14.84 6.08 -22.16
C GLY A 624 -13.66 5.46 -21.46
N ILE A 625 -13.21 4.28 -21.90
CA ILE A 625 -11.89 3.77 -21.52
C ILE A 625 -10.98 4.02 -22.72
N PRO A 626 -10.25 5.11 -22.75
CA PRO A 626 -9.31 5.34 -23.83
C PRO A 626 -8.22 4.28 -23.71
N ASP A 627 -8.07 3.50 -24.75
CA ASP A 627 -6.95 2.60 -25.01
C ASP A 627 -6.56 1.69 -23.81
N ALA A 628 -7.56 1.16 -23.11
CA ALA A 628 -7.28 0.00 -22.26
C ALA A 628 -6.63 -1.05 -23.17
N PRO A 629 -5.42 -1.50 -22.88
CA PRO A 629 -4.78 -2.51 -23.71
C PRO A 629 -5.74 -3.69 -23.81
N GLU A 630 -6.01 -4.13 -25.02
CA GLU A 630 -6.70 -5.40 -25.20
C GLU A 630 -5.91 -6.43 -24.43
N LEU A 631 -6.51 -6.97 -23.38
CA LEU A 631 -5.90 -8.05 -22.64
C LEU A 631 -5.77 -9.20 -23.61
N PRO A 632 -4.56 -9.68 -23.86
CA PRO A 632 -4.36 -10.80 -24.75
C PRO A 632 -5.11 -12.01 -24.22
N ALA A 633 -5.56 -12.88 -25.12
CA ALA A 633 -6.09 -14.18 -24.72
C ALA A 633 -5.07 -14.90 -23.83
N ASP A 634 -5.54 -15.77 -22.94
CA ASP A 634 -4.73 -16.39 -21.86
C ASP A 634 -3.30 -16.81 -22.28
N ASP A 635 -3.14 -17.30 -23.52
CA ASP A 635 -1.83 -17.69 -24.09
C ASP A 635 -0.95 -16.47 -24.49
N GLU A 636 -1.54 -15.33 -24.81
CA GLU A 636 -0.83 -14.11 -25.17
C GLU A 636 -0.44 -13.28 -23.93
N VAL A 637 -1.27 -13.32 -22.89
CA VAL A 637 -0.94 -12.71 -21.59
C VAL A 637 0.31 -13.34 -21.01
N ALA A 638 0.39 -14.66 -21.03
CA ALA A 638 1.58 -15.38 -20.59
C ALA A 638 2.83 -15.00 -21.40
N ASN A 639 2.68 -14.79 -22.71
CA ASN A 639 3.79 -14.41 -23.57
C ASN A 639 4.20 -12.94 -23.43
N SER A 640 3.28 -12.04 -23.07
CA SER A 640 3.60 -10.63 -22.89
C SER A 640 4.18 -10.35 -21.50
N MET A 641 3.72 -11.05 -20.47
CA MET A 641 4.24 -10.92 -19.11
C MET A 641 5.56 -11.65 -18.89
N TYR A 642 5.70 -12.79 -19.57
CA TYR A 642 6.90 -13.62 -19.49
C TYR A 642 7.65 -13.69 -20.82
N GLY A 643 7.40 -12.73 -21.70
CA GLY A 643 7.77 -12.76 -23.12
C GLY A 643 9.24 -12.98 -23.44
N GLY A 644 10.12 -12.76 -22.49
CA GLY A 644 11.50 -13.14 -22.63
C GLY A 644 11.80 -14.60 -22.27
N ALA A 645 11.08 -15.17 -21.33
CA ALA A 645 11.40 -16.49 -20.79
C ALA A 645 11.02 -17.64 -21.73
N LYS A 646 9.92 -17.52 -22.46
CA LYS A 646 9.46 -18.60 -23.33
C LYS A 646 10.29 -18.72 -24.62
N GLU A 647 10.75 -17.60 -25.16
CA GLU A 647 11.70 -17.61 -26.28
C GLU A 647 13.07 -18.13 -25.87
N ILE A 648 13.50 -17.90 -24.64
CA ILE A 648 14.77 -18.42 -24.11
C ILE A 648 14.70 -19.93 -23.89
N PHE A 649 13.55 -20.46 -23.47
CA PHE A 649 13.36 -21.89 -23.26
C PHE A 649 13.17 -22.69 -24.56
N GLU A 650 12.70 -22.07 -25.65
CA GLU A 650 12.57 -22.74 -26.95
C GLU A 650 13.84 -22.66 -27.82
N GLN A 651 14.83 -21.83 -27.47
CA GLN A 651 16.08 -21.69 -28.22
C GLN A 651 17.27 -22.47 -27.63
N THR A 652 17.09 -23.16 -26.54
CA THR A 652 18.12 -24.03 -25.97
C THR A 652 17.87 -25.47 -26.41
N PRO A 653 18.77 -26.10 -27.20
CA PRO A 653 18.64 -27.49 -27.66
C PRO A 653 18.80 -28.51 -26.51
#